data_8b13700d26c04ebb2b2dec25ddb165b4
#
_entry.id   8b13700d26c04ebb2b2dec25ddb165b4
#
_cell.length_a   1.000
_cell.length_b   1.000
_cell.length_c   1.000
_cell.angle_alpha   90.00
_cell.angle_beta   90.00
_cell.angle_gamma   90.00
#
_symmetry.space_group_name_H-M   'P 1'
#
loop_
_entity.id
_entity.type
_entity.pdbx_description
1 polymer ?
#
loop_
_entity_poly.entity_id
_entity_poly.type
_entity_poly.pdbx_seq_one_letter_code
_entity_poly.pdbx_strand_id
1 'polypeptide(L)'
;MMMSNACLYLETIIRPHMKTFFRAMLTAFALLPSMASHAQIANDHTVLSTPWNAYWIAPPNDPGRECGVYYFRKALDLSAKPSTFNVKVSADNRYKLYVNGTLVSVGPARGDTYYWNYETVDLAPYLNTGKNSIAAIVWNEAESRPEAQISLRTAFIVQGNTANEEILNTDNSWKCLQDKGYAAITGIGYPTYYVAGPGELVDMNKSIKNWMTTDFDDHAWPDAEELDHGKPKGMSDAFGWMLVPSAIPQMERTLQRIPVLRKADGITLPAGFPATQTAVLIPANTTVTLLLDQTYLTSAYVRLNFSGGKGAAMSLMYAEALFDNLKQFGSRKGNRNDVEGKDFAGRRDSIISDGTPGQSFNTLYWRTFRYIRLRVQTKDDPLTIDDLYGTFTGYPFKLNAKFQSDNPEIQKILDIGWRTARLDAMETYMDCPYYEQLQYIGDTRIQAMVSYYNSGDDRLARNAINLMDHSRIAEGLTLSRHPSYSPQIIPTFSLWYVGVLHDYWMYRPDSNFVKDKLPGIRDILSFFSRYQQADGSLKNVPYWNFIDWAGNGSHDYSHPPTGKNGGSSIMDMQLMMAYQWAAEMEKRMGMPAMAILYKEKADQLEKTIHINYWDAAKGLYADNEDKDLFSQHANSLAILSGLVKGQEATSVAKKMLADSTLTQCTIYFKYYLHQALVKAGLGDGYLDWLDIWRKNIAMGLTTWAEISDLPHARSDCHAWGASPNVEFYRTVLGIDSYAPGFSKIRIEPHLGALTNVSGEMPHPNGKVAVSYKKRGGAWKISITLPEITSGILVWKGKTYPLKAGENLF
;
A
#
# COMPACT_ATOMS: atom_id res chain seq x y z
N MET A 1 -59.86 28.34 37.93
CA MET A 1 -59.64 26.92 38.27
C MET A 1 -60.13 26.03 37.11
N MET A 2 -59.85 26.38 35.88
CA MET A 2 -60.16 25.61 34.64
C MET A 2 -59.18 25.71 33.51
N MET A 3 -57.87 25.93 33.81
CA MET A 3 -56.78 25.92 32.80
C MET A 3 -55.61 25.00 33.16
N SER A 4 -55.71 24.16 34.20
CA SER A 4 -54.64 23.29 34.65
C SER A 4 -54.77 21.83 34.17
N ASN A 5 -55.94 21.39 33.66
CA ASN A 5 -56.14 19.97 33.27
C ASN A 5 -55.99 19.68 31.76
N ALA A 6 -55.85 20.69 30.91
CA ALA A 6 -55.63 20.51 29.49
C ALA A 6 -54.13 20.27 29.12
N CYS A 7 -53.21 20.76 29.93
CA CYS A 7 -51.76 20.58 29.71
C CYS A 7 -51.26 19.18 30.11
N LEU A 8 -51.89 18.54 31.10
CA LEU A 8 -51.51 17.18 31.55
C LEU A 8 -52.04 16.07 30.61
N TYR A 9 -53.09 16.34 29.84
CA TYR A 9 -53.63 15.36 28.88
C TYR A 9 -52.86 15.36 27.55
N LEU A 10 -52.21 16.47 27.16
CA LEU A 10 -51.38 16.52 25.98
C LEU A 10 -49.99 15.90 26.20
N GLU A 11 -49.44 15.98 27.41
CA GLU A 11 -48.13 15.33 27.71
C GLU A 11 -48.21 13.80 27.79
N THR A 12 -49.38 13.24 28.11
CA THR A 12 -49.53 11.77 28.22
C THR A 12 -49.78 11.09 26.88
N ILE A 13 -50.27 11.83 25.87
CA ILE A 13 -50.55 11.27 24.53
C ILE A 13 -49.37 11.46 23.56
N ILE A 14 -48.56 12.51 23.71
CA ILE A 14 -47.47 12.82 22.81
C ILE A 14 -46.17 12.04 23.14
N ARG A 15 -45.93 11.72 24.42
CA ARG A 15 -44.71 10.98 24.82
C ARG A 15 -44.59 9.54 24.28
N PRO A 16 -45.62 8.71 24.16
CA PRO A 16 -45.49 7.37 23.58
C PRO A 16 -45.24 7.40 22.09
N HIS A 17 -45.82 8.31 21.35
CA HIS A 17 -45.65 8.38 19.89
C HIS A 17 -44.32 8.98 19.48
N MET A 18 -43.79 9.93 20.23
CA MET A 18 -42.42 10.45 19.97
C MET A 18 -41.30 9.44 20.26
N LYS A 19 -41.47 8.61 21.30
CA LYS A 19 -40.49 7.54 21.58
C LYS A 19 -40.51 6.43 20.52
N THR A 20 -41.68 6.13 19.95
CA THR A 20 -41.79 5.13 18.86
C THR A 20 -41.29 5.70 17.55
N PHE A 21 -41.51 6.99 17.28
CA PHE A 21 -40.95 7.66 16.09
C PHE A 21 -39.44 7.82 16.15
N PHE A 22 -38.87 8.15 17.33
CA PHE A 22 -37.40 8.19 17.51
C PHE A 22 -36.77 6.79 17.48
N ARG A 23 -37.44 5.75 17.97
CA ARG A 23 -36.94 4.37 17.83
C ARG A 23 -37.03 3.86 16.40
N ALA A 24 -38.07 4.21 15.65
CA ALA A 24 -38.20 3.89 14.23
C ALA A 24 -37.15 4.65 13.39
N MET A 25 -36.84 5.91 13.73
CA MET A 25 -35.79 6.68 13.07
C MET A 25 -34.36 6.20 13.41
N LEU A 26 -34.12 5.78 14.67
CA LEU A 26 -32.85 5.17 15.05
C LEU A 26 -32.65 3.76 14.44
N THR A 27 -33.71 2.99 14.24
CA THR A 27 -33.67 1.69 13.58
C THR A 27 -33.50 1.84 12.07
N ALA A 28 -34.07 2.88 11.46
CA ALA A 28 -33.87 3.20 10.04
C ALA A 28 -32.44 3.75 9.76
N PHE A 29 -31.85 4.52 10.69
CA PHE A 29 -30.45 4.98 10.56
C PHE A 29 -29.42 3.88 10.84
N ALA A 30 -29.75 2.83 11.60
CA ALA A 30 -28.87 1.69 11.84
C ALA A 30 -28.85 0.66 10.68
N LEU A 31 -29.76 0.77 9.72
CA LEU A 31 -29.85 -0.12 8.55
C LEU A 31 -29.29 0.48 7.26
N LEU A 32 -28.81 1.73 7.29
CA LEU A 32 -28.29 2.44 6.11
C LEU A 32 -26.76 2.33 5.84
N PRO A 33 -25.88 1.78 6.70
CA PRO A 33 -24.47 1.62 6.36
C PRO A 33 -24.10 0.32 5.66
N SER A 34 -25.02 -0.62 5.42
CA SER A 34 -24.64 -1.94 4.87
C SER A 34 -24.90 -2.12 3.36
N MET A 35 -25.43 -1.12 2.67
CA MET A 35 -25.68 -1.25 1.22
C MET A 35 -24.65 -0.60 0.30
N ALA A 36 -23.59 -0.01 0.84
CA ALA A 36 -22.55 0.64 0.02
C ALA A 36 -21.36 -0.24 -0.33
N SER A 37 -21.34 -1.55 -0.05
CA SER A 37 -20.16 -2.38 -0.20
C SER A 37 -20.31 -3.67 -1.03
N HIS A 38 -21.38 -3.87 -1.77
CA HIS A 38 -21.54 -5.09 -2.57
C HIS A 38 -22.03 -4.84 -4.00
N ALA A 39 -21.43 -3.90 -4.71
CA ALA A 39 -21.46 -3.92 -6.17
C ALA A 39 -20.17 -4.56 -6.70
N GLN A 40 -19.86 -5.77 -6.23
CA GLN A 40 -19.00 -6.66 -6.98
C GLN A 40 -19.88 -7.29 -8.04
N ILE A 41 -19.97 -6.65 -9.22
CA ILE A 41 -20.61 -7.26 -10.39
C ILE A 41 -19.85 -8.56 -10.62
N ALA A 42 -20.54 -9.69 -10.55
CA ALA A 42 -19.97 -10.99 -10.90
C ALA A 42 -19.29 -10.86 -12.26
N ASN A 43 -18.03 -11.25 -12.36
CA ASN A 43 -17.32 -11.27 -13.64
C ASN A 43 -18.09 -12.17 -14.59
N ASP A 44 -18.82 -11.57 -15.50
CA ASP A 44 -19.44 -12.31 -16.62
C ASP A 44 -18.32 -12.66 -17.59
N HIS A 45 -17.84 -13.90 -17.53
CA HIS A 45 -16.81 -14.43 -18.41
C HIS A 45 -17.20 -14.38 -19.90
N THR A 46 -18.48 -14.18 -20.22
CA THR A 46 -18.96 -14.10 -21.60
C THR A 46 -18.57 -12.77 -22.27
N VAL A 47 -18.25 -11.72 -21.51
CA VAL A 47 -17.84 -10.40 -22.05
C VAL A 47 -16.39 -10.39 -22.58
N LEU A 48 -15.59 -11.40 -22.26
CA LEU A 48 -14.17 -11.47 -22.65
C LEU A 48 -13.91 -11.96 -24.09
N SER A 49 -14.95 -12.31 -24.86
CA SER A 49 -14.79 -12.92 -26.19
C SER A 49 -15.07 -11.99 -27.36
N THR A 50 -15.59 -10.78 -27.12
CA THR A 50 -15.94 -9.83 -28.18
C THR A 50 -15.25 -8.48 -27.96
N PRO A 51 -14.81 -7.79 -29.03
CA PRO A 51 -14.33 -6.41 -28.91
C PRO A 51 -15.43 -5.52 -28.33
N TRP A 52 -15.02 -4.48 -27.62
CA TRP A 52 -15.94 -3.44 -27.20
C TRP A 52 -16.43 -2.65 -28.42
N ASN A 53 -17.66 -2.11 -28.36
CA ASN A 53 -18.13 -1.18 -29.36
C ASN A 53 -17.44 0.20 -29.24
N ALA A 54 -16.95 0.52 -28.04
CA ALA A 54 -16.20 1.75 -27.78
C ALA A 54 -14.79 1.69 -28.37
N TYR A 55 -14.31 2.83 -28.83
CA TYR A 55 -12.94 3.06 -29.26
C TYR A 55 -12.10 3.65 -28.13
N TRP A 56 -10.83 3.31 -28.05
CA TRP A 56 -9.86 4.18 -27.44
C TRP A 56 -9.82 5.47 -28.25
N ILE A 57 -9.95 6.61 -27.56
CA ILE A 57 -9.91 7.93 -28.17
C ILE A 57 -8.72 8.74 -27.66
N ALA A 58 -8.17 9.57 -28.52
CA ALA A 58 -7.04 10.45 -28.22
C ALA A 58 -7.32 11.88 -28.76
N PRO A 59 -6.52 12.88 -28.32
CA PRO A 59 -6.55 14.19 -28.97
C PRO A 59 -6.11 14.08 -30.42
N PRO A 60 -6.73 14.81 -31.36
CA PRO A 60 -6.34 14.77 -32.77
C PRO A 60 -4.89 15.29 -32.93
N ASN A 61 -4.13 14.60 -33.77
CA ASN A 61 -2.71 14.86 -34.03
C ASN A 61 -1.82 14.71 -32.76
N ASP A 62 -2.24 13.91 -31.78
CA ASP A 62 -1.41 13.60 -30.64
C ASP A 62 -0.18 12.81 -31.07
N PRO A 63 1.05 13.25 -30.73
CA PRO A 63 2.28 12.49 -31.01
C PRO A 63 2.40 11.21 -30.17
N GLY A 64 1.45 10.92 -29.31
CA GLY A 64 1.29 9.67 -28.57
C GLY A 64 1.90 9.66 -27.19
N ARG A 65 3.15 10.04 -27.03
CA ARG A 65 3.89 9.96 -25.76
C ARG A 65 4.42 11.31 -25.27
N GLU A 66 3.77 12.41 -25.60
CA GLU A 66 4.12 13.70 -25.02
C GLU A 66 3.50 13.89 -23.63
N CYS A 67 4.22 14.62 -22.76
CA CYS A 67 3.68 15.03 -21.48
C CYS A 67 2.54 16.01 -21.69
N GLY A 68 1.35 15.67 -21.19
CA GLY A 68 0.18 16.50 -21.39
C GLY A 68 -0.99 16.15 -20.47
N VAL A 69 -1.89 17.10 -20.36
CA VAL A 69 -3.17 16.98 -19.67
C VAL A 69 -4.27 17.31 -20.68
N TYR A 70 -5.29 16.46 -20.75
CA TYR A 70 -6.32 16.51 -21.77
C TYR A 70 -7.70 16.42 -21.13
N TYR A 71 -8.63 17.22 -21.63
CA TYR A 71 -10.04 17.16 -21.28
C TYR A 71 -10.79 16.40 -22.36
N PHE A 72 -11.57 15.41 -21.96
CA PHE A 72 -12.53 14.71 -22.78
C PHE A 72 -13.92 15.00 -22.28
N ARG A 73 -14.87 15.23 -23.18
CA ARG A 73 -16.20 15.64 -22.83
C ARG A 73 -17.28 15.10 -23.77
N LYS A 74 -18.42 14.71 -23.17
CA LYS A 74 -19.63 14.28 -23.88
C LYS A 74 -20.85 14.86 -23.20
N ALA A 75 -21.67 15.56 -23.96
CA ALA A 75 -23.02 15.95 -23.52
C ALA A 75 -23.96 14.74 -23.68
N LEU A 76 -24.82 14.53 -22.70
CA LEU A 76 -25.79 13.44 -22.67
C LEU A 76 -27.14 14.01 -22.27
N ASP A 77 -28.19 13.74 -23.06
CA ASP A 77 -29.56 14.13 -22.75
C ASP A 77 -30.40 12.85 -22.46
N LEU A 78 -30.97 12.77 -21.25
CA LEU A 78 -31.71 11.61 -20.78
C LEU A 78 -33.19 11.96 -20.60
N SER A 79 -34.06 11.17 -21.21
CA SER A 79 -35.53 11.31 -21.05
C SER A 79 -35.99 11.03 -19.63
N ALA A 80 -35.25 10.23 -18.87
CA ALA A 80 -35.50 9.90 -17.47
C ALA A 80 -34.18 9.56 -16.76
N LYS A 81 -34.13 9.79 -15.44
CA LYS A 81 -33.01 9.35 -14.61
C LYS A 81 -32.99 7.82 -14.53
N PRO A 82 -31.88 7.15 -14.94
CA PRO A 82 -31.79 5.70 -14.87
C PRO A 82 -31.63 5.23 -13.41
N SER A 83 -32.09 4.01 -13.13
CA SER A 83 -31.87 3.37 -11.82
C SER A 83 -30.45 2.81 -11.69
N THR A 84 -29.86 2.40 -12.81
CA THR A 84 -28.46 1.96 -12.95
C THR A 84 -27.92 2.48 -14.27
N PHE A 85 -26.64 2.83 -14.31
CA PHE A 85 -25.94 3.26 -15.54
C PHE A 85 -24.47 2.86 -15.44
N ASN A 86 -24.20 1.59 -15.75
CA ASN A 86 -22.88 1.01 -15.55
C ASN A 86 -22.01 1.20 -16.77
N VAL A 87 -20.83 1.76 -16.57
CA VAL A 87 -19.80 1.91 -17.59
C VAL A 87 -18.47 1.31 -17.15
N LYS A 88 -17.68 0.87 -18.11
CA LYS A 88 -16.30 0.45 -17.94
C LYS A 88 -15.40 1.59 -18.40
N VAL A 89 -14.45 2.01 -17.57
CA VAL A 89 -13.63 3.20 -17.84
C VAL A 89 -12.16 2.86 -17.69
N SER A 90 -11.34 3.29 -18.63
CA SER A 90 -9.89 3.20 -18.54
C SER A 90 -9.22 4.37 -19.25
N ALA A 91 -7.93 4.56 -18.99
CA ALA A 91 -7.10 5.55 -19.68
C ALA A 91 -5.64 5.13 -19.69
N ASP A 92 -4.86 5.73 -20.57
CA ASP A 92 -3.41 5.75 -20.54
C ASP A 92 -2.95 7.21 -20.49
N ASN A 93 -2.31 7.71 -19.42
CA ASN A 93 -1.93 6.85 -18.33
C ASN A 93 -2.99 6.82 -17.22
N ARG A 94 -3.58 7.95 -16.83
CA ARG A 94 -4.54 8.08 -15.72
C ARG A 94 -5.68 9.03 -16.04
N TYR A 95 -6.80 8.85 -15.32
CA TYR A 95 -7.97 9.72 -15.46
C TYR A 95 -8.61 10.11 -14.12
N LYS A 96 -9.34 11.22 -14.16
CA LYS A 96 -10.42 11.55 -13.23
C LYS A 96 -11.70 11.74 -14.03
N LEU A 97 -12.76 10.98 -13.72
CA LEU A 97 -14.06 11.03 -14.38
C LEU A 97 -15.03 11.86 -13.56
N TYR A 98 -15.73 12.77 -14.22
CA TYR A 98 -16.73 13.64 -13.62
C TYR A 98 -18.09 13.45 -14.30
N VAL A 99 -19.15 13.55 -13.51
CA VAL A 99 -20.54 13.64 -13.97
C VAL A 99 -21.14 14.90 -13.36
N ASN A 100 -21.60 15.82 -14.20
CA ASN A 100 -22.20 17.09 -13.78
C ASN A 100 -21.32 17.87 -12.79
N GLY A 101 -20.01 17.89 -13.01
CA GLY A 101 -19.02 18.54 -12.14
C GLY A 101 -18.61 17.75 -10.88
N THR A 102 -19.24 16.62 -10.62
CA THR A 102 -18.92 15.76 -9.47
C THR A 102 -17.91 14.67 -9.87
N LEU A 103 -16.79 14.57 -9.13
CA LEU A 103 -15.78 13.50 -9.32
C LEU A 103 -16.35 12.15 -8.89
N VAL A 104 -16.44 11.21 -9.84
CA VAL A 104 -17.06 9.89 -9.61
C VAL A 104 -16.07 8.73 -9.60
N SER A 105 -14.98 8.82 -10.38
CA SER A 105 -13.97 7.76 -10.46
C SER A 105 -12.58 8.32 -10.72
N VAL A 106 -11.57 7.64 -10.20
CA VAL A 106 -10.15 7.88 -10.48
C VAL A 106 -9.50 6.56 -10.83
N GLY A 107 -8.72 6.50 -11.89
CA GLY A 107 -8.08 5.28 -12.34
C GLY A 107 -7.21 5.48 -13.58
N PRO A 108 -6.97 4.40 -14.33
CA PRO A 108 -7.21 3.02 -13.94
C PRO A 108 -6.26 2.56 -12.82
N ALA A 109 -6.58 1.45 -12.13
CA ALA A 109 -5.62 0.80 -11.26
C ALA A 109 -4.37 0.41 -12.05
N ARG A 110 -3.20 0.46 -11.40
CA ARG A 110 -1.92 0.14 -12.03
C ARG A 110 -1.89 -1.28 -12.57
N GLY A 111 -1.37 -1.45 -13.77
CA GLY A 111 -1.22 -2.73 -14.45
C GLY A 111 -0.12 -2.66 -15.50
N ASP A 112 -0.10 -3.62 -16.40
CA ASP A 112 0.79 -3.66 -17.56
C ASP A 112 -0.01 -3.84 -18.86
N THR A 113 0.68 -3.85 -20.00
CA THR A 113 0.02 -3.94 -21.31
C THR A 113 -0.74 -5.25 -21.53
N TYR A 114 -0.35 -6.34 -20.88
CA TYR A 114 -1.02 -7.62 -20.94
C TYR A 114 -2.18 -7.76 -19.95
N TYR A 115 -2.26 -6.86 -18.95
CA TYR A 115 -3.27 -6.80 -17.89
C TYR A 115 -3.57 -5.33 -17.60
N TRP A 116 -4.21 -4.67 -18.56
CA TRP A 116 -4.58 -3.26 -18.47
C TRP A 116 -5.92 -3.12 -17.77
N ASN A 117 -5.92 -2.50 -16.59
CA ASN A 117 -7.13 -2.42 -15.78
C ASN A 117 -8.17 -1.45 -16.35
N TYR A 118 -9.45 -1.80 -16.23
CA TYR A 118 -10.56 -0.87 -16.31
C TYR A 118 -11.38 -0.90 -15.03
N GLU A 119 -11.98 0.24 -14.70
CA GLU A 119 -12.88 0.36 -13.57
C GLU A 119 -14.32 0.22 -14.03
N THR A 120 -15.18 -0.46 -13.26
CA THR A 120 -16.63 -0.48 -13.49
C THR A 120 -17.29 0.52 -12.55
N VAL A 121 -18.04 1.47 -13.12
CA VAL A 121 -18.60 2.62 -12.40
C VAL A 121 -20.08 2.75 -12.69
N ASP A 122 -20.94 2.85 -11.65
CA ASP A 122 -22.35 3.20 -11.79
C ASP A 122 -22.49 4.74 -11.76
N LEU A 123 -22.89 5.32 -12.88
CA LEU A 123 -23.11 6.76 -13.03
C LEU A 123 -24.50 7.22 -12.61
N ALA A 124 -25.48 6.30 -12.46
CA ALA A 124 -26.88 6.65 -12.19
C ALA A 124 -27.08 7.59 -10.98
N PRO A 125 -26.35 7.45 -9.84
CA PRO A 125 -26.50 8.37 -8.73
C PRO A 125 -26.25 9.84 -9.07
N TYR A 126 -25.41 10.09 -10.08
CA TYR A 126 -24.92 11.42 -10.47
C TYR A 126 -25.63 11.99 -11.71
N LEU A 127 -26.43 11.17 -12.41
CA LEU A 127 -27.18 11.58 -13.60
C LEU A 127 -28.52 12.23 -13.22
N ASN A 128 -29.00 13.12 -14.08
CA ASN A 128 -30.29 13.79 -13.97
C ASN A 128 -31.14 13.50 -15.24
N THR A 129 -32.44 13.69 -15.14
CA THR A 129 -33.30 13.83 -16.32
C THR A 129 -32.93 15.11 -17.08
N GLY A 130 -32.89 15.04 -18.40
CA GLY A 130 -32.46 16.13 -19.28
C GLY A 130 -30.93 16.14 -19.45
N LYS A 131 -30.36 17.33 -19.57
CA LYS A 131 -28.94 17.54 -19.88
C LYS A 131 -27.99 17.08 -18.77
N ASN A 132 -26.99 16.33 -19.18
CA ASN A 132 -25.87 15.89 -18.34
C ASN A 132 -24.56 16.16 -19.05
N SER A 133 -23.49 16.35 -18.28
CA SER A 133 -22.10 16.44 -18.74
C SER A 133 -21.31 15.27 -18.19
N ILE A 134 -20.75 14.47 -19.08
CA ILE A 134 -19.77 13.45 -18.75
C ILE A 134 -18.42 14.00 -19.20
N ALA A 135 -17.49 14.11 -18.27
CA ALA A 135 -16.21 14.76 -18.53
C ALA A 135 -15.06 14.02 -17.86
N ALA A 136 -13.92 13.93 -18.52
CA ALA A 136 -12.73 13.34 -17.94
C ALA A 136 -11.52 14.24 -18.12
N ILE A 137 -10.67 14.34 -17.09
CA ILE A 137 -9.30 14.80 -17.23
C ILE A 137 -8.42 13.58 -17.33
N VAL A 138 -7.64 13.49 -18.38
CA VAL A 138 -6.69 12.43 -18.66
C VAL A 138 -5.31 13.04 -18.74
N TRP A 139 -4.32 12.41 -18.11
CA TRP A 139 -2.95 12.90 -18.19
C TRP A 139 -1.97 11.77 -18.43
N ASN A 140 -0.90 12.13 -19.11
CA ASN A 140 0.26 11.29 -19.33
C ASN A 140 1.52 12.13 -19.11
N GLU A 141 2.40 11.66 -18.26
CA GLU A 141 3.65 12.38 -17.91
C GLU A 141 4.82 11.90 -18.79
N ALA A 142 4.55 11.05 -19.79
CA ALA A 142 5.51 10.54 -20.76
C ALA A 142 6.78 9.97 -20.11
N GLU A 143 7.95 10.49 -20.44
CA GLU A 143 9.23 10.06 -19.86
C GLU A 143 9.41 10.50 -18.39
N SER A 144 8.61 11.45 -17.91
CA SER A 144 8.64 11.90 -16.50
C SER A 144 7.67 11.13 -15.61
N ARG A 145 6.92 10.16 -16.14
CA ARG A 145 5.93 9.38 -15.38
C ARG A 145 6.56 8.62 -14.21
N PRO A 146 5.78 8.32 -13.16
CA PRO A 146 6.23 7.39 -12.12
C PRO A 146 6.71 6.07 -12.72
N GLU A 147 7.78 5.50 -12.17
CA GLU A 147 8.33 4.24 -12.69
C GLU A 147 7.32 3.08 -12.59
N ALA A 148 6.44 3.13 -11.60
CA ALA A 148 5.36 2.17 -11.43
C ALA A 148 4.22 2.29 -12.47
N GLN A 149 4.31 3.23 -13.43
CA GLN A 149 3.27 3.45 -14.44
C GLN A 149 3.79 3.11 -15.83
N ILE A 150 3.20 2.09 -16.43
CA ILE A 150 3.45 1.67 -17.81
C ILE A 150 2.52 2.47 -18.72
N SER A 151 2.99 2.90 -19.88
CA SER A 151 2.22 3.66 -20.86
C SER A 151 2.57 3.23 -22.29
N LEU A 152 1.58 3.15 -23.15
CA LEU A 152 1.75 2.99 -24.60
C LEU A 152 1.66 4.35 -25.30
N ARG A 153 0.58 5.09 -25.07
CA ARG A 153 0.30 6.45 -25.55
C ARG A 153 -0.90 7.02 -24.82
N THR A 154 -1.08 8.33 -24.85
CA THR A 154 -2.26 8.97 -24.27
C THR A 154 -3.53 8.47 -24.93
N ALA A 155 -4.47 7.94 -24.14
CA ALA A 155 -5.75 7.46 -24.62
C ALA A 155 -6.80 7.40 -23.51
N PHE A 156 -8.07 7.40 -23.87
CA PHE A 156 -9.20 7.29 -22.96
C PHE A 156 -10.28 6.39 -23.56
N ILE A 157 -10.97 5.59 -22.74
CA ILE A 157 -12.04 4.73 -23.18
C ILE A 157 -13.15 4.64 -22.14
N VAL A 158 -14.40 4.71 -22.61
CA VAL A 158 -15.62 4.41 -21.85
C VAL A 158 -16.46 3.45 -22.66
N GLN A 159 -16.83 2.31 -22.08
CA GLN A 159 -17.72 1.31 -22.67
C GLN A 159 -18.97 1.14 -21.81
N GLY A 160 -20.12 1.35 -22.38
CA GLY A 160 -21.41 1.02 -21.76
C GLY A 160 -21.57 -0.48 -21.53
N ASN A 161 -22.24 -0.87 -20.46
CA ASN A 161 -22.42 -2.28 -20.10
C ASN A 161 -23.58 -2.92 -20.87
N THR A 162 -24.60 -2.15 -21.22
CA THR A 162 -25.76 -2.57 -22.00
C THR A 162 -26.07 -1.56 -23.09
N ALA A 163 -26.99 -1.88 -24.02
CA ALA A 163 -27.41 -0.98 -25.09
C ALA A 163 -27.86 0.41 -24.60
N ASN A 164 -28.36 0.53 -23.39
CA ASN A 164 -28.79 1.81 -22.83
C ASN A 164 -27.61 2.72 -22.48
N GLU A 165 -26.51 2.14 -22.03
CA GLU A 165 -25.29 2.87 -21.68
C GLU A 165 -24.37 3.08 -22.89
N GLU A 166 -24.57 2.34 -23.99
CA GLU A 166 -23.75 2.47 -25.22
C GLU A 166 -23.78 3.87 -25.83
N ILE A 167 -24.81 4.67 -25.52
CA ILE A 167 -24.87 6.09 -25.91
C ILE A 167 -23.65 6.88 -25.39
N LEU A 168 -22.97 6.36 -24.35
CA LEU A 168 -21.78 6.96 -23.76
C LEU A 168 -20.48 6.35 -24.25
N ASN A 169 -20.53 5.32 -25.11
CA ASN A 169 -19.32 4.74 -25.68
C ASN A 169 -18.42 5.82 -26.28
N THR A 170 -17.12 5.69 -26.03
CA THR A 170 -16.15 6.60 -26.65
C THR A 170 -16.04 6.33 -28.15
N ASP A 171 -16.15 7.38 -28.91
CA ASP A 171 -16.03 7.49 -30.36
C ASP A 171 -15.63 8.93 -30.74
N ASN A 172 -15.61 9.24 -32.03
CA ASN A 172 -15.30 10.58 -32.54
C ASN A 172 -16.36 11.66 -32.23
N SER A 173 -17.48 11.32 -31.57
CA SER A 173 -18.46 12.30 -31.09
C SER A 173 -18.09 12.92 -29.73
N TRP A 174 -17.06 12.40 -29.08
CA TRP A 174 -16.49 13.02 -27.87
C TRP A 174 -15.63 14.22 -28.27
N LYS A 175 -15.75 15.29 -27.51
CA LYS A 175 -14.87 16.46 -27.63
C LYS A 175 -13.61 16.26 -26.81
N CYS A 176 -12.46 16.71 -27.34
CA CYS A 176 -11.17 16.63 -26.65
C CYS A 176 -10.37 17.91 -26.82
N LEU A 177 -9.72 18.36 -25.77
CA LEU A 177 -8.82 19.52 -25.80
C LEU A 177 -7.65 19.34 -24.83
N GLN A 178 -6.45 19.71 -25.28
CA GLN A 178 -5.27 19.78 -24.42
C GLN A 178 -5.32 21.02 -23.52
N ASP A 179 -5.09 20.84 -22.23
CA ASP A 179 -4.83 21.96 -21.30
C ASP A 179 -3.39 22.45 -21.47
N LYS A 180 -3.23 23.60 -22.11
CA LYS A 180 -1.93 24.25 -22.35
C LYS A 180 -1.36 24.91 -21.09
N GLY A 181 -2.10 24.93 -19.98
CA GLY A 181 -1.67 25.47 -18.68
C GLY A 181 -0.79 24.52 -17.88
N TYR A 182 -0.81 23.21 -18.17
CA TYR A 182 -0.03 22.23 -17.43
C TYR A 182 1.36 21.98 -18.03
N ALA A 183 2.36 21.84 -17.13
CA ALA A 183 3.70 21.33 -17.44
C ALA A 183 4.24 20.53 -16.25
N ALA A 184 5.12 19.56 -16.51
CA ALA A 184 5.76 18.76 -15.48
C ALA A 184 6.92 19.54 -14.81
N ILE A 185 7.06 19.39 -13.49
CA ILE A 185 8.23 19.86 -12.72
C ILE A 185 9.01 18.64 -12.28
N THR A 186 10.15 18.38 -12.90
CA THR A 186 11.00 17.22 -12.58
C THR A 186 11.94 17.51 -11.41
N GLY A 187 12.34 16.42 -10.70
CA GLY A 187 13.25 16.48 -9.55
C GLY A 187 12.60 16.97 -8.26
N ILE A 188 13.29 16.75 -7.14
CA ILE A 188 12.81 17.09 -5.80
C ILE A 188 13.74 18.03 -5.03
N GLY A 189 14.68 18.67 -5.73
CA GLY A 189 15.53 19.73 -5.14
C GLY A 189 16.80 19.23 -4.45
N TYR A 190 17.07 17.92 -4.43
CA TYR A 190 18.35 17.35 -4.00
C TYR A 190 18.59 15.99 -4.69
N PRO A 191 19.84 15.57 -4.85
CA PRO A 191 20.19 14.29 -5.48
C PRO A 191 19.80 13.12 -4.59
N THR A 192 18.90 12.28 -5.08
CA THR A 192 18.50 11.02 -4.45
C THR A 192 17.81 10.14 -5.49
N TYR A 193 17.65 8.85 -5.20
CA TYR A 193 16.81 8.01 -6.03
C TYR A 193 15.34 8.37 -5.80
N TYR A 194 14.71 8.93 -6.85
CA TYR A 194 13.33 9.39 -6.83
C TYR A 194 12.64 9.07 -8.16
N VAL A 195 11.61 8.24 -8.11
CA VAL A 195 10.88 7.72 -9.29
C VAL A 195 9.36 7.79 -9.14
N ALA A 196 8.86 8.57 -8.19
CA ALA A 196 7.42 8.73 -7.91
C ALA A 196 6.73 9.79 -8.79
N GLY A 197 7.37 10.24 -9.87
CA GLY A 197 6.81 11.16 -10.85
C GLY A 197 6.95 12.64 -10.51
N PRO A 198 6.60 13.52 -11.46
CA PRO A 198 6.86 14.95 -11.38
C PRO A 198 5.87 15.70 -10.50
N GLY A 199 6.22 16.92 -10.14
CA GLY A 199 5.26 17.94 -9.70
C GLY A 199 4.54 18.61 -10.90
N GLU A 200 3.63 19.51 -10.60
CA GLU A 200 2.77 20.18 -11.57
C GLU A 200 3.07 21.69 -11.60
N LEU A 201 3.31 22.23 -12.80
CA LEU A 201 3.21 23.65 -13.05
C LEU A 201 1.85 23.91 -13.70
N VAL A 202 1.05 24.80 -13.11
CA VAL A 202 -0.28 25.15 -13.65
C VAL A 202 -0.38 26.67 -13.85
N ASP A 203 -0.47 27.09 -15.11
CA ASP A 203 -0.72 28.48 -15.49
C ASP A 203 -2.23 28.67 -15.72
N MET A 204 -2.93 29.26 -14.74
CA MET A 204 -4.37 29.46 -14.79
C MET A 204 -4.82 30.41 -15.92
N ASN A 205 -3.90 31.21 -16.48
CA ASN A 205 -4.21 32.06 -17.65
C ASN A 205 -4.47 31.23 -18.92
N LYS A 206 -4.00 29.99 -18.95
CA LYS A 206 -4.12 29.08 -20.10
C LYS A 206 -5.07 27.91 -19.84
N SER A 207 -5.40 27.65 -18.56
CA SER A 207 -6.28 26.56 -18.17
C SER A 207 -7.74 26.90 -18.41
N ILE A 208 -8.53 25.89 -18.72
CA ILE A 208 -9.96 26.03 -19.02
C ILE A 208 -10.77 25.83 -17.74
N LYS A 209 -11.67 26.78 -17.48
CA LYS A 209 -12.53 26.75 -16.29
C LYS A 209 -13.88 26.13 -16.60
N ASN A 210 -14.50 25.54 -15.57
CA ASN A 210 -15.87 25.02 -15.61
C ASN A 210 -16.14 23.98 -16.73
N TRP A 211 -15.11 23.44 -17.33
CA TRP A 211 -15.21 22.50 -18.45
C TRP A 211 -16.02 21.21 -18.10
N MET A 212 -16.22 20.90 -16.84
CA MET A 212 -16.94 19.72 -16.36
C MET A 212 -18.43 19.97 -16.08
N THR A 213 -18.92 21.21 -16.26
CA THR A 213 -20.31 21.57 -15.98
C THR A 213 -21.22 21.37 -17.19
N THR A 214 -22.54 21.28 -16.97
CA THR A 214 -23.56 21.11 -18.01
C THR A 214 -23.69 22.30 -18.94
N ASP A 215 -23.37 23.51 -18.44
CA ASP A 215 -23.55 24.77 -19.18
C ASP A 215 -22.33 25.18 -19.96
N PHE A 216 -21.24 24.40 -19.89
CA PHE A 216 -20.00 24.68 -20.62
C PHE A 216 -20.21 24.46 -22.13
N ASP A 217 -19.84 25.44 -22.91
CA ASP A 217 -19.87 25.39 -24.40
C ASP A 217 -18.56 24.77 -24.92
N ASP A 218 -18.64 23.55 -25.45
CA ASP A 218 -17.53 22.82 -26.02
C ASP A 218 -17.54 22.75 -27.56
N HIS A 219 -18.38 23.55 -28.25
CA HIS A 219 -18.51 23.54 -29.71
C HIS A 219 -17.19 23.87 -30.44
N ALA A 220 -16.34 24.70 -29.83
CA ALA A 220 -15.03 25.05 -30.40
C ALA A 220 -13.96 23.98 -30.16
N TRP A 221 -14.24 22.94 -29.37
CA TRP A 221 -13.28 21.86 -29.13
C TRP A 221 -13.29 20.90 -30.33
N PRO A 222 -12.13 20.39 -30.76
CA PRO A 222 -12.05 19.37 -31.76
C PRO A 222 -12.72 18.07 -31.29
N ASP A 223 -13.16 17.30 -32.26
CA ASP A 223 -13.59 15.91 -32.03
C ASP A 223 -12.38 15.04 -31.66
N ALA A 224 -12.57 14.06 -30.82
CA ALA A 224 -11.53 13.10 -30.49
C ALA A 224 -11.22 12.18 -31.68
N GLU A 225 -9.98 11.73 -31.77
CA GLU A 225 -9.53 10.76 -32.78
C GLU A 225 -9.77 9.34 -32.26
N GLU A 226 -10.42 8.51 -33.06
CA GLU A 226 -10.58 7.08 -32.79
C GLU A 226 -9.27 6.34 -33.09
N LEU A 227 -8.80 5.53 -32.14
CA LEU A 227 -7.59 4.72 -32.30
C LEU A 227 -7.93 3.27 -32.67
N ASP A 228 -8.35 2.50 -31.72
CA ASP A 228 -8.73 1.10 -31.88
C ASP A 228 -9.86 0.76 -30.90
N HIS A 229 -10.61 -0.29 -31.18
CA HIS A 229 -11.61 -0.78 -30.25
C HIS A 229 -11.01 -1.25 -28.92
N GLY A 230 -11.76 -1.13 -27.82
CA GLY A 230 -11.38 -1.78 -26.57
C GLY A 230 -11.32 -3.30 -26.76
N LYS A 231 -10.21 -3.93 -26.37
CA LYS A 231 -9.98 -5.37 -26.56
C LYS A 231 -9.76 -6.05 -25.20
N PRO A 232 -10.76 -6.78 -24.69
CA PRO A 232 -10.57 -7.64 -23.53
C PRO A 232 -9.45 -8.65 -23.75
N LYS A 233 -8.66 -8.92 -22.71
CA LYS A 233 -7.62 -9.94 -22.72
C LYS A 233 -8.21 -11.31 -23.08
N GLY A 234 -7.51 -12.06 -23.92
CA GLY A 234 -7.92 -13.40 -24.37
C GLY A 234 -8.60 -13.41 -25.73
N MET A 235 -8.85 -12.26 -26.34
CA MET A 235 -9.27 -12.17 -27.73
C MET A 235 -8.14 -12.56 -28.68
N SER A 236 -8.48 -13.14 -29.83
CA SER A 236 -7.51 -13.63 -30.81
C SER A 236 -6.64 -12.52 -31.42
N ASP A 237 -7.15 -11.30 -31.46
CA ASP A 237 -6.48 -10.11 -31.99
C ASP A 237 -6.15 -9.06 -30.91
N ALA A 238 -6.20 -9.44 -29.63
CA ALA A 238 -5.84 -8.54 -28.54
C ALA A 238 -4.36 -8.17 -28.60
N PHE A 239 -4.09 -6.87 -28.70
CA PHE A 239 -2.76 -6.27 -28.63
C PHE A 239 -2.86 -4.88 -27.98
N GLY A 240 -1.72 -4.29 -27.62
CA GLY A 240 -1.73 -2.99 -26.96
C GLY A 240 -2.27 -3.08 -25.55
N TRP A 241 -3.39 -2.45 -25.26
CA TRP A 241 -4.06 -2.48 -23.94
C TRP A 241 -4.97 -3.71 -23.83
N MET A 242 -4.46 -4.83 -23.32
CA MET A 242 -5.30 -6.02 -23.08
C MET A 242 -6.12 -5.83 -21.83
N LEU A 243 -7.39 -5.44 -21.99
CA LEU A 243 -8.27 -4.99 -20.93
C LEU A 243 -8.68 -6.12 -19.97
N VAL A 244 -8.54 -5.87 -18.69
CA VAL A 244 -9.02 -6.73 -17.59
C VAL A 244 -9.78 -5.90 -16.56
N PRO A 245 -10.80 -6.48 -15.87
CA PRO A 245 -11.48 -5.76 -14.80
C PRO A 245 -10.53 -5.54 -13.61
N SER A 246 -10.58 -4.35 -13.00
CA SER A 246 -9.85 -4.07 -11.76
C SER A 246 -10.29 -5.05 -10.67
N ALA A 247 -9.31 -5.70 -10.03
CA ALA A 247 -9.54 -6.66 -8.96
C ALA A 247 -9.67 -6.00 -7.57
N ILE A 248 -9.47 -4.69 -7.49
CA ILE A 248 -9.44 -3.93 -6.23
C ILE A 248 -10.52 -2.84 -6.21
N PRO A 249 -10.97 -2.42 -5.02
CA PRO A 249 -11.91 -1.30 -4.91
C PRO A 249 -11.27 0.04 -5.27
N GLN A 250 -12.10 1.04 -5.56
CA GLN A 250 -11.64 2.43 -5.67
C GLN A 250 -10.98 2.88 -4.36
N MET A 251 -9.94 3.71 -4.49
CA MET A 251 -9.25 4.28 -3.34
C MET A 251 -10.20 5.18 -2.53
N GLU A 252 -10.08 5.14 -1.21
CA GLU A 252 -10.85 6.03 -0.35
C GLU A 252 -10.43 7.49 -0.54
N ARG A 253 -11.35 8.40 -0.27
CA ARG A 253 -11.15 9.86 -0.35
C ARG A 253 -11.83 10.52 0.85
N THR A 254 -11.04 11.06 1.77
CA THR A 254 -11.54 11.67 3.01
C THR A 254 -10.93 13.05 3.20
N LEU A 255 -11.77 14.06 3.47
CA LEU A 255 -11.29 15.41 3.77
C LEU A 255 -10.28 15.37 4.94
N GLN A 256 -9.15 16.03 4.75
CA GLN A 256 -8.10 16.12 5.74
C GLN A 256 -7.59 17.57 5.84
N ARG A 257 -7.79 18.19 7.00
CA ARG A 257 -7.25 19.50 7.31
C ARG A 257 -5.80 19.39 7.77
N ILE A 258 -5.02 20.43 7.54
CA ILE A 258 -3.65 20.56 8.05
C ILE A 258 -3.74 21.26 9.40
N PRO A 259 -3.43 20.61 10.53
CA PRO A 259 -3.76 21.14 11.85
C PRO A 259 -2.85 22.25 12.34
N VAL A 260 -1.60 22.34 11.86
CA VAL A 260 -0.59 23.19 12.48
C VAL A 260 0.13 24.08 11.48
N LEU A 261 0.18 25.37 11.81
CA LEU A 261 1.12 26.33 11.23
C LEU A 261 2.39 26.37 12.10
N ARG A 262 3.54 26.04 11.53
CA ARG A 262 4.83 26.06 12.25
C ARG A 262 5.56 27.39 12.12
N LYS A 263 5.43 28.04 10.94
CA LYS A 263 6.12 29.31 10.67
C LYS A 263 5.35 30.11 9.62
N ALA A 264 5.33 31.43 9.78
CA ALA A 264 4.82 32.37 8.80
C ALA A 264 5.79 33.55 8.68
N ASP A 265 6.35 33.72 7.48
CA ASP A 265 7.23 34.82 7.13
C ASP A 265 6.48 35.75 6.16
N GLY A 266 6.55 37.06 6.41
CA GLY A 266 5.98 38.10 5.55
C GLY A 266 4.50 38.45 5.78
N ILE A 267 3.84 37.78 6.75
CA ILE A 267 2.43 38.01 7.06
C ILE A 267 2.06 37.58 8.47
N THR A 268 1.07 38.26 9.06
CA THR A 268 0.35 37.75 10.24
C THR A 268 -0.94 37.09 9.78
N LEU A 269 -1.14 35.84 10.21
CA LEU A 269 -2.27 35.03 9.78
C LEU A 269 -3.45 35.12 10.76
N PRO A 270 -4.69 35.03 10.25
CA PRO A 270 -5.87 34.92 11.08
C PRO A 270 -5.88 33.61 11.88
N ALA A 271 -6.47 33.65 13.06
CA ALA A 271 -6.66 32.44 13.84
C ALA A 271 -7.49 31.38 13.09
N GLY A 272 -7.12 30.12 13.24
CA GLY A 272 -7.80 29.00 12.57
C GLY A 272 -7.16 28.53 11.27
N PHE A 273 -6.40 29.35 10.54
CA PHE A 273 -5.68 28.90 9.35
C PHE A 273 -4.46 28.05 9.75
N PRO A 274 -4.19 26.90 9.09
CA PRO A 274 -4.98 26.22 8.04
C PRO A 274 -5.94 25.13 8.58
N ALA A 275 -6.08 25.01 9.90
CA ALA A 275 -6.87 23.96 10.55
C ALA A 275 -8.37 24.05 10.18
N THR A 276 -8.85 25.25 9.92
CA THR A 276 -10.21 25.52 9.44
C THR A 276 -10.18 26.29 8.13
N GLN A 277 -11.30 26.32 7.42
CA GLN A 277 -11.46 27.20 6.26
C GLN A 277 -11.45 28.65 6.75
N THR A 278 -10.34 29.33 6.51
CA THR A 278 -10.12 30.72 6.93
C THR A 278 -9.40 31.43 5.80
N ALA A 279 -10.02 32.48 5.28
CA ALA A 279 -9.43 33.27 4.20
C ALA A 279 -8.22 34.09 4.69
N VAL A 280 -7.19 34.16 3.85
CA VAL A 280 -5.94 34.88 4.12
C VAL A 280 -5.68 35.85 2.96
N LEU A 281 -5.80 37.15 3.25
CA LEU A 281 -5.47 38.19 2.29
C LEU A 281 -3.95 38.45 2.28
N ILE A 282 -3.31 38.31 1.14
CA ILE A 282 -1.90 38.62 0.90
C ILE A 282 -1.85 39.93 0.11
N PRO A 283 -1.26 40.99 0.66
CA PRO A 283 -1.19 42.30 -0.04
C PRO A 283 -0.44 42.20 -1.37
N ALA A 284 -0.65 43.18 -2.22
CA ALA A 284 0.13 43.38 -3.43
C ALA A 284 1.63 43.53 -3.14
N ASN A 285 2.48 43.17 -4.11
CA ASN A 285 3.95 43.27 -4.06
C ASN A 285 4.59 42.61 -2.81
N THR A 286 3.98 41.53 -2.33
CA THR A 286 4.37 40.83 -1.09
C THR A 286 4.84 39.41 -1.37
N THR A 287 5.87 38.97 -0.65
CA THR A 287 6.27 37.58 -0.60
C THR A 287 5.96 37.00 0.77
N VAL A 288 5.22 35.90 0.79
CA VAL A 288 4.83 35.17 2.00
C VAL A 288 5.37 33.75 1.92
N THR A 289 5.90 33.23 3.02
CA THR A 289 6.29 31.81 3.14
C THR A 289 5.67 31.22 4.41
N LEU A 290 4.93 30.14 4.25
CA LEU A 290 4.28 29.42 5.34
C LEU A 290 4.84 28.02 5.43
N LEU A 291 5.16 27.53 6.64
CA LEU A 291 5.50 26.15 6.94
C LEU A 291 4.35 25.50 7.70
N LEU A 292 3.71 24.54 7.06
CA LEU A 292 2.55 23.81 7.57
C LEU A 292 2.96 22.39 7.97
N ASP A 293 2.41 21.86 9.06
CA ASP A 293 2.72 20.55 9.61
C ASP A 293 1.41 19.74 9.77
N GLN A 294 1.31 18.62 9.08
CA GLN A 294 0.22 17.66 9.24
C GLN A 294 0.30 16.90 10.58
N THR A 295 1.43 17.05 11.31
CA THR A 295 1.77 16.35 12.55
C THR A 295 2.09 14.86 12.38
N TYR A 296 1.73 14.28 11.28
CA TYR A 296 2.06 12.90 10.86
C TYR A 296 2.18 12.83 9.32
N LEU A 297 2.88 11.82 8.85
CA LEU A 297 2.99 11.57 7.41
C LEU A 297 1.64 11.13 6.84
N THR A 298 1.28 11.68 5.69
CA THR A 298 0.03 11.39 4.99
C THR A 298 0.21 11.37 3.48
N SER A 299 -0.76 10.79 2.76
CA SER A 299 -0.89 10.85 1.30
C SER A 299 -2.24 11.42 0.94
N ALA A 300 -2.24 12.55 0.22
CA ALA A 300 -3.48 13.28 -0.09
C ALA A 300 -3.43 13.98 -1.44
N TYR A 301 -4.59 14.16 -2.07
CA TYR A 301 -4.78 15.18 -3.11
C TYR A 301 -4.84 16.54 -2.43
N VAL A 302 -3.88 17.42 -2.74
CA VAL A 302 -3.80 18.74 -2.12
C VAL A 302 -4.63 19.72 -2.96
N ARG A 303 -5.46 20.52 -2.28
CA ARG A 303 -6.29 21.54 -2.90
C ARG A 303 -5.98 22.90 -2.31
N LEU A 304 -5.73 23.87 -3.19
CA LEU A 304 -5.57 25.28 -2.88
C LEU A 304 -6.63 26.08 -3.63
N ASN A 305 -7.55 26.69 -2.90
CA ASN A 305 -8.54 27.62 -3.45
C ASN A 305 -8.06 29.04 -3.20
N PHE A 306 -8.18 29.92 -4.19
CA PHE A 306 -7.70 31.29 -4.10
C PHE A 306 -8.45 32.23 -5.06
N SER A 307 -8.36 33.52 -4.78
CA SER A 307 -9.03 34.57 -5.55
C SER A 307 -8.11 35.79 -5.75
N GLY A 308 -8.20 36.45 -6.91
CA GLY A 308 -7.40 37.61 -7.21
C GLY A 308 -5.95 37.31 -7.55
N GLY A 309 -5.06 38.29 -7.36
CA GLY A 309 -3.62 38.14 -7.54
C GLY A 309 -3.20 37.86 -8.97
N LYS A 310 -3.61 38.68 -9.95
CA LYS A 310 -3.23 38.49 -11.35
C LYS A 310 -1.72 38.37 -11.53
N GLY A 311 -1.28 37.20 -12.10
CA GLY A 311 0.13 36.89 -12.31
C GLY A 311 0.91 36.57 -11.02
N ALA A 312 0.24 36.41 -9.86
CA ALA A 312 0.87 35.95 -8.65
C ALA A 312 1.37 34.51 -8.83
N ALA A 313 2.57 34.23 -8.32
CA ALA A 313 3.18 32.91 -8.34
C ALA A 313 3.05 32.25 -6.96
N MET A 314 2.53 31.04 -6.95
CA MET A 314 2.41 30.20 -5.75
C MET A 314 3.19 28.91 -5.94
N SER A 315 3.79 28.39 -4.87
CA SER A 315 4.39 27.07 -4.89
C SER A 315 4.12 26.32 -3.61
N LEU A 316 3.76 25.04 -3.75
CA LEU A 316 3.59 24.09 -2.70
C LEU A 316 4.75 23.07 -2.79
N MET A 317 5.56 22.98 -1.75
CA MET A 317 6.62 21.97 -1.68
C MET A 317 6.32 21.00 -0.53
N TYR A 318 6.50 19.71 -0.78
CA TYR A 318 6.10 18.62 0.10
C TYR A 318 7.32 17.86 0.60
N ALA A 319 7.37 17.58 1.89
CA ALA A 319 8.46 16.80 2.49
C ALA A 319 7.95 15.86 3.59
N GLU A 320 8.59 14.68 3.72
CA GLU A 320 8.36 13.77 4.85
C GLU A 320 8.96 14.35 6.14
N ALA A 321 10.14 14.93 6.03
CA ALA A 321 10.90 15.54 7.10
C ALA A 321 11.77 16.66 6.57
N LEU A 322 12.32 17.48 7.47
CA LEU A 322 13.31 18.49 7.13
C LEU A 322 14.72 17.96 7.39
N PHE A 323 15.74 18.57 6.79
CA PHE A 323 17.12 18.10 6.84
C PHE A 323 17.98 18.99 7.73
N ASP A 324 18.84 18.39 8.53
CA ASP A 324 19.93 19.08 9.22
C ASP A 324 20.97 19.57 8.24
N ASN A 325 21.12 18.83 7.12
CA ASN A 325 22.10 19.10 6.09
C ASN A 325 21.69 18.41 4.78
N LEU A 326 21.58 19.18 3.70
CA LEU A 326 21.37 18.69 2.35
C LEU A 326 22.72 18.60 1.63
N LYS A 327 23.24 17.39 1.48
CA LYS A 327 24.46 17.11 0.69
C LYS A 327 24.13 16.23 -0.50
N GLN A 328 25.04 16.20 -1.47
CA GLN A 328 24.91 15.34 -2.64
C GLN A 328 24.80 13.85 -2.26
N PHE A 329 25.57 13.43 -1.26
CA PHE A 329 25.48 12.11 -0.63
C PHE A 329 25.54 12.28 0.88
N GLY A 330 24.73 11.49 1.61
CA GLY A 330 24.70 11.54 3.07
C GLY A 330 23.93 12.74 3.61
N SER A 331 22.83 13.13 2.95
CA SER A 331 21.83 14.03 3.54
C SER A 331 21.37 13.49 4.87
N ARG A 332 21.29 14.37 5.91
CA ARG A 332 20.97 13.94 7.27
C ARG A 332 19.68 14.57 7.74
N LYS A 333 18.79 13.74 8.32
CA LYS A 333 17.59 14.15 9.02
C LYS A 333 17.82 14.06 10.53
N GLY A 334 17.47 15.07 11.28
CA GLY A 334 17.47 15.04 12.75
C GLY A 334 16.14 14.51 13.33
N ASN A 335 15.75 15.03 14.49
CA ASN A 335 14.41 14.76 15.02
C ASN A 335 13.38 15.34 14.04
N ARG A 336 12.37 14.52 13.65
CA ARG A 336 11.38 14.88 12.62
C ARG A 336 10.39 15.96 13.09
N ASN A 337 10.39 16.31 14.36
CA ASN A 337 9.59 17.40 14.90
C ASN A 337 10.29 18.76 14.84
N ASP A 338 11.61 18.78 14.62
CA ASP A 338 12.40 20.00 14.58
C ASP A 338 12.27 20.68 13.23
N VAL A 339 12.05 22.00 13.25
CA VAL A 339 11.90 22.81 12.03
C VAL A 339 12.88 23.98 11.96
N GLU A 340 13.40 24.44 13.11
CA GLU A 340 14.30 25.58 13.17
C GLU A 340 15.69 25.24 12.64
N GLY A 341 16.20 26.10 11.75
CA GLY A 341 17.51 25.94 11.13
C GLY A 341 17.63 24.75 10.18
N LYS A 342 16.51 24.15 9.76
CA LYS A 342 16.48 23.00 8.86
C LYS A 342 16.32 23.40 7.39
N ASP A 343 16.94 22.63 6.52
CA ASP A 343 16.75 22.75 5.09
C ASP A 343 15.44 22.08 4.65
N PHE A 344 14.72 22.73 3.76
CA PHE A 344 13.50 22.20 3.16
C PHE A 344 13.72 21.85 1.69
N ALA A 345 13.65 20.59 1.32
CA ALA A 345 13.65 20.11 -0.05
C ALA A 345 12.57 19.05 -0.24
N GLY A 346 12.07 18.94 -1.47
CA GLY A 346 11.03 17.96 -1.77
C GLY A 346 10.33 18.22 -3.10
N ARG A 347 9.34 17.38 -3.41
CA ARG A 347 8.48 17.53 -4.58
C ARG A 347 7.74 18.87 -4.53
N ARG A 348 7.60 19.54 -5.69
CA ARG A 348 7.03 20.88 -5.79
C ARG A 348 5.96 20.96 -6.85
N ASP A 349 4.84 21.61 -6.50
CA ASP A 349 3.86 22.13 -7.45
C ASP A 349 3.96 23.66 -7.50
N SER A 350 3.63 24.26 -8.64
CA SER A 350 3.67 25.70 -8.87
C SER A 350 2.43 26.15 -9.64
N ILE A 351 1.89 27.28 -9.25
CA ILE A 351 0.65 27.83 -9.80
C ILE A 351 0.85 29.31 -10.14
N ILE A 352 0.35 29.74 -11.29
CA ILE A 352 0.28 31.14 -11.70
C ILE A 352 -1.19 31.56 -11.76
N SER A 353 -1.58 32.55 -10.95
CA SER A 353 -2.95 33.08 -10.91
C SER A 353 -3.30 33.87 -12.14
N ASP A 354 -4.53 33.76 -12.65
CA ASP A 354 -5.08 34.62 -13.71
C ASP A 354 -5.78 35.88 -13.18
N GLY A 355 -5.92 36.01 -11.85
CA GLY A 355 -6.52 37.15 -11.17
C GLY A 355 -8.04 37.10 -11.01
N THR A 356 -8.72 36.08 -11.50
CA THR A 356 -10.17 35.94 -11.30
C THR A 356 -10.51 35.40 -9.90
N PRO A 357 -11.73 35.60 -9.41
CA PRO A 357 -12.20 34.99 -8.17
C PRO A 357 -12.46 33.50 -8.34
N GLY A 358 -12.34 32.74 -7.23
CA GLY A 358 -12.74 31.35 -7.14
C GLY A 358 -11.88 30.35 -7.94
N GLN A 359 -10.59 30.65 -8.09
CA GLN A 359 -9.64 29.71 -8.71
C GLN A 359 -9.36 28.53 -7.79
N SER A 360 -9.10 27.36 -8.36
CA SER A 360 -8.80 26.15 -7.60
C SER A 360 -7.71 25.34 -8.28
N PHE A 361 -6.62 25.13 -7.58
CA PHE A 361 -5.64 24.11 -7.90
C PHE A 361 -5.96 22.85 -7.12
N ASN A 362 -5.97 21.70 -7.81
CA ASN A 362 -6.16 20.40 -7.20
C ASN A 362 -5.21 19.42 -7.90
N THR A 363 -4.23 18.89 -7.16
CA THR A 363 -3.21 17.99 -7.73
C THR A 363 -3.86 16.86 -8.53
N LEU A 364 -3.33 16.56 -9.72
CA LEU A 364 -3.79 15.45 -10.56
C LEU A 364 -3.54 14.11 -9.85
N TYR A 365 -2.37 13.98 -9.26
CA TYR A 365 -1.95 12.81 -8.51
C TYR A 365 -1.71 13.16 -7.04
N TRP A 366 -1.89 12.22 -6.13
CA TRP A 366 -1.68 12.46 -4.70
C TRP A 366 -0.22 12.79 -4.35
N ARG A 367 -0.06 13.50 -3.25
CA ARG A 367 1.22 13.91 -2.66
C ARG A 367 1.37 13.27 -1.31
N THR A 368 2.59 12.78 -1.01
CA THR A 368 2.96 12.32 0.33
C THR A 368 3.71 13.42 1.04
N PHE A 369 3.34 13.71 2.29
CA PHE A 369 3.97 14.77 3.06
C PHE A 369 3.64 14.65 4.55
N ARG A 370 4.55 15.14 5.38
CA ARG A 370 4.24 15.65 6.70
C ARG A 370 4.24 17.18 6.68
N TYR A 371 5.19 17.75 5.98
CA TYR A 371 5.37 19.21 5.89
C TYR A 371 5.01 19.73 4.50
N ILE A 372 4.32 20.87 4.48
CA ILE A 372 4.11 21.66 3.26
C ILE A 372 4.73 23.03 3.47
N ARG A 373 5.59 23.47 2.54
CA ARG A 373 6.01 24.85 2.43
C ARG A 373 5.22 25.53 1.31
N LEU A 374 4.31 26.43 1.68
CA LEU A 374 3.59 27.29 0.74
C LEU A 374 4.33 28.60 0.63
N ARG A 375 4.75 28.96 -0.59
CA ARG A 375 5.29 30.27 -0.91
C ARG A 375 4.35 30.96 -1.88
N VAL A 376 3.99 32.22 -1.60
CA VAL A 376 3.17 33.08 -2.45
C VAL A 376 3.92 34.35 -2.73
N GLN A 377 3.96 34.77 -3.99
CA GLN A 377 4.54 36.03 -4.42
C GLN A 377 3.51 36.76 -5.28
N THR A 378 2.90 37.80 -4.71
CA THR A 378 1.95 38.69 -5.41
C THR A 378 2.68 39.70 -6.27
N LYS A 379 1.98 40.22 -7.29
CA LYS A 379 2.36 41.37 -8.07
C LYS A 379 1.49 42.57 -7.64
N ASP A 380 1.07 43.39 -8.57
CA ASP A 380 0.33 44.65 -8.30
C ASP A 380 -1.07 44.42 -7.70
N ASP A 381 -1.61 43.20 -7.85
CA ASP A 381 -2.91 42.85 -7.29
C ASP A 381 -2.75 41.97 -6.02
N PRO A 382 -3.56 42.22 -4.97
CA PRO A 382 -3.59 41.34 -3.80
C PRO A 382 -4.20 39.98 -4.14
N LEU A 383 -3.81 38.95 -3.42
CA LEU A 383 -4.33 37.59 -3.56
C LEU A 383 -4.96 37.12 -2.24
N THR A 384 -6.12 36.50 -2.31
CA THR A 384 -6.73 35.85 -1.16
C THR A 384 -6.57 34.33 -1.30
N ILE A 385 -5.97 33.68 -0.32
CA ILE A 385 -6.09 32.22 -0.15
C ILE A 385 -7.45 31.98 0.50
N ASP A 386 -8.37 31.34 -0.21
CA ASP A 386 -9.74 31.07 0.26
C ASP A 386 -9.79 29.82 1.13
N ASP A 387 -8.98 28.79 0.78
CA ASP A 387 -8.85 27.55 1.55
C ASP A 387 -7.62 26.72 1.12
N LEU A 388 -7.07 25.93 2.05
CA LEU A 388 -6.03 24.94 1.77
C LEU A 388 -6.28 23.68 2.59
N TYR A 389 -6.41 22.55 1.90
CA TYR A 389 -6.64 21.26 2.54
C TYR A 389 -6.17 20.09 1.67
N GLY A 390 -6.10 18.90 2.26
CA GLY A 390 -5.90 17.64 1.57
C GLY A 390 -7.20 16.83 1.49
N THR A 391 -7.25 15.93 0.53
CA THR A 391 -8.17 14.79 0.52
C THR A 391 -7.31 13.55 0.64
N PHE A 392 -7.30 12.94 1.83
CA PHE A 392 -6.58 11.71 2.08
C PHE A 392 -7.02 10.64 1.09
N THR A 393 -6.08 9.84 0.61
CA THR A 393 -6.36 8.70 -0.25
C THR A 393 -5.51 7.50 0.13
N GLY A 394 -6.02 6.31 -0.10
CA GLY A 394 -5.37 5.03 0.15
C GLY A 394 -6.30 3.87 -0.15
N TYR A 395 -5.75 2.67 -0.17
CA TYR A 395 -6.58 1.47 -0.25
C TYR A 395 -7.54 1.43 0.96
N PRO A 396 -8.86 1.16 0.76
CA PRO A 396 -9.86 1.33 1.81
C PRO A 396 -9.84 0.20 2.86
N PHE A 397 -8.68 -0.12 3.39
CA PHE A 397 -8.53 -1.07 4.49
C PHE A 397 -9.27 -0.58 5.74
N LYS A 398 -9.97 -1.50 6.38
CA LYS A 398 -10.56 -1.29 7.71
C LYS A 398 -9.72 -1.99 8.77
N LEU A 399 -9.40 -1.31 9.85
CA LEU A 399 -8.77 -1.94 11.01
C LEU A 399 -9.82 -2.74 11.77
N ASN A 400 -9.82 -4.04 11.57
CA ASN A 400 -10.74 -4.97 12.21
C ASN A 400 -10.13 -5.69 13.43
N ALA A 401 -8.80 -5.66 13.53
CA ALA A 401 -8.06 -6.18 14.67
C ALA A 401 -8.15 -5.23 15.87
N LYS A 402 -8.05 -5.79 17.09
CA LYS A 402 -8.01 -5.05 18.34
C LYS A 402 -6.91 -5.61 19.23
N PHE A 403 -6.22 -4.74 19.93
CA PHE A 403 -5.21 -5.12 20.90
C PHE A 403 -5.33 -4.22 22.14
N GLN A 404 -5.28 -4.81 23.33
CA GLN A 404 -5.31 -4.10 24.60
C GLN A 404 -4.34 -4.76 25.57
N SER A 405 -3.55 -3.98 26.25
CA SER A 405 -2.63 -4.47 27.27
C SER A 405 -2.44 -3.46 28.41
N ASP A 406 -1.75 -3.88 29.45
CA ASP A 406 -1.27 -3.03 30.55
C ASP A 406 0.02 -2.26 30.17
N ASN A 407 0.53 -2.40 28.96
CA ASN A 407 1.64 -1.61 28.41
C ASN A 407 1.17 -0.66 27.31
N PRO A 408 1.08 0.67 27.57
CA PRO A 408 0.59 1.65 26.59
C PRO A 408 1.54 1.85 25.38
N GLU A 409 2.80 1.48 25.48
CA GLU A 409 3.77 1.57 24.37
C GLU A 409 3.33 0.74 23.16
N ILE A 410 2.73 -0.42 23.42
CA ILE A 410 2.29 -1.35 22.37
C ILE A 410 1.28 -0.69 21.44
N GLN A 411 0.30 0.02 22.01
CA GLN A 411 -0.71 0.70 21.20
C GLN A 411 -0.07 1.75 20.28
N LYS A 412 0.90 2.52 20.78
CA LYS A 412 1.62 3.52 19.98
C LYS A 412 2.38 2.89 18.82
N ILE A 413 3.03 1.74 19.04
CA ILE A 413 3.73 1.00 17.99
C ILE A 413 2.73 0.49 16.93
N LEU A 414 1.60 -0.09 17.37
CA LEU A 414 0.54 -0.58 16.48
C LEU A 414 -0.06 0.54 15.63
N ASP A 415 -0.33 1.70 16.21
CA ASP A 415 -0.93 2.85 15.50
C ASP A 415 0.01 3.39 14.43
N ILE A 416 1.32 3.51 14.74
CA ILE A 416 2.33 3.95 13.78
C ILE A 416 2.51 2.90 12.67
N GLY A 417 2.58 1.62 13.02
CA GLY A 417 2.71 0.53 12.05
C GLY A 417 1.50 0.42 11.13
N TRP A 418 0.29 0.58 11.67
CA TRP A 418 -0.92 0.61 10.85
C TRP A 418 -0.93 1.81 9.89
N ARG A 419 -0.52 3.00 10.37
CA ARG A 419 -0.38 4.17 9.49
C ARG A 419 0.64 3.91 8.38
N THR A 420 1.80 3.33 8.70
CA THR A 420 2.81 2.96 7.71
C THR A 420 2.22 2.03 6.65
N ALA A 421 1.60 0.92 7.08
CA ALA A 421 0.98 -0.04 6.17
C ALA A 421 -0.13 0.57 5.30
N ARG A 422 -0.91 1.55 5.86
CA ARG A 422 -1.97 2.25 5.13
C ARG A 422 -1.43 3.19 4.06
N LEU A 423 -0.32 3.87 4.30
CA LEU A 423 0.29 4.79 3.35
C LEU A 423 1.01 4.05 2.22
N ASP A 424 1.45 2.82 2.47
CA ASP A 424 2.09 1.95 1.50
C ASP A 424 1.11 0.97 0.83
N ALA A 425 -0.19 1.25 0.94
CA ALA A 425 -1.27 0.50 0.30
C ALA A 425 -2.16 1.45 -0.51
N MET A 426 -2.03 1.39 -1.81
CA MET A 426 -2.82 2.12 -2.82
C MET A 426 -3.42 1.12 -3.82
N GLU A 427 -3.30 1.36 -5.10
CA GLU A 427 -3.70 0.42 -6.16
C GLU A 427 -2.81 -0.83 -6.21
N THR A 428 -1.63 -0.73 -5.64
CA THR A 428 -0.66 -1.78 -5.34
C THR A 428 -0.15 -1.57 -3.92
N TYR A 429 0.48 -2.59 -3.33
CA TYR A 429 1.42 -2.28 -2.26
C TYR A 429 2.56 -1.43 -2.80
N MET A 430 3.23 -0.70 -1.93
CA MET A 430 4.38 0.13 -2.27
C MET A 430 5.46 -0.06 -1.21
N ASP A 431 6.72 0.03 -1.61
CA ASP A 431 7.86 0.09 -0.70
C ASP A 431 7.77 1.34 0.18
N CYS A 432 7.56 2.48 -0.47
CA CYS A 432 7.38 3.78 0.16
C CYS A 432 6.46 4.69 -0.67
N PRO A 433 5.71 5.62 -0.03
CA PRO A 433 4.74 6.43 -0.74
C PRO A 433 5.34 7.72 -1.33
N TYR A 434 6.55 8.13 -0.91
CA TYR A 434 7.15 9.41 -1.29
C TYR A 434 8.16 9.29 -2.43
N TYR A 435 9.12 8.35 -2.35
CA TYR A 435 10.26 8.29 -3.28
C TYR A 435 10.05 7.39 -4.48
N GLU A 436 9.46 6.21 -4.29
CA GLU A 436 9.41 5.16 -5.31
C GLU A 436 8.02 4.76 -5.73
N GLN A 437 7.15 4.41 -4.78
CA GLN A 437 5.79 3.90 -5.03
C GLN A 437 5.79 2.58 -5.82
N LEU A 438 6.80 1.75 -5.61
CA LEU A 438 7.04 0.50 -6.33
C LEU A 438 6.63 -0.71 -5.48
N GLN A 439 6.00 -1.69 -6.10
CA GLN A 439 5.58 -2.92 -5.44
C GLN A 439 6.69 -3.96 -5.48
N TYR A 440 7.53 -4.02 -4.43
CA TYR A 440 8.56 -5.04 -4.28
C TYR A 440 8.03 -6.31 -3.60
N ILE A 441 8.58 -7.47 -3.97
CA ILE A 441 8.15 -8.78 -3.42
C ILE A 441 8.52 -8.92 -1.94
N GLY A 442 9.74 -8.51 -1.56
CA GLY A 442 10.22 -8.61 -0.19
C GLY A 442 9.33 -7.85 0.79
N ASP A 443 8.94 -6.64 0.41
CA ASP A 443 8.01 -5.76 1.13
C ASP A 443 6.62 -6.36 1.17
N THR A 444 6.12 -6.77 -0.01
CA THR A 444 4.78 -7.32 -0.19
C THR A 444 4.54 -8.52 0.74
N ARG A 445 5.55 -9.35 1.02
CA ARG A 445 5.41 -10.48 1.93
C ARG A 445 4.97 -10.04 3.32
N ILE A 446 5.59 -8.99 3.86
CA ILE A 446 5.27 -8.46 5.19
C ILE A 446 3.95 -7.69 5.15
N GLN A 447 3.73 -6.87 4.12
CA GLN A 447 2.50 -6.08 3.95
C GLN A 447 1.24 -6.96 3.83
N ALA A 448 1.33 -8.06 3.10
CA ALA A 448 0.25 -9.03 2.99
C ALA A 448 -0.11 -9.62 4.36
N MET A 449 0.88 -10.01 5.14
CA MET A 449 0.68 -10.52 6.51
C MET A 449 0.05 -9.45 7.42
N VAL A 450 0.51 -8.19 7.35
CA VAL A 450 -0.13 -7.08 8.07
C VAL A 450 -1.60 -6.94 7.67
N SER A 451 -1.91 -7.03 6.38
CA SER A 451 -3.29 -6.95 5.87
C SER A 451 -4.15 -8.10 6.41
N TYR A 452 -3.62 -9.33 6.43
CA TYR A 452 -4.35 -10.50 6.93
C TYR A 452 -4.66 -10.38 8.42
N TYR A 453 -3.69 -9.94 9.23
CA TYR A 453 -3.83 -9.85 10.68
C TYR A 453 -4.66 -8.64 11.13
N ASN A 454 -4.55 -7.50 10.44
CA ASN A 454 -5.18 -6.26 10.90
C ASN A 454 -6.53 -5.98 10.23
N SER A 455 -6.65 -6.23 8.93
CA SER A 455 -7.88 -5.96 8.16
C SER A 455 -8.69 -7.21 7.84
N GLY A 456 -8.02 -8.30 7.48
CA GLY A 456 -8.65 -9.50 6.92
C GLY A 456 -8.98 -9.39 5.43
N ASP A 457 -8.85 -8.20 4.82
CA ASP A 457 -9.01 -8.00 3.38
C ASP A 457 -7.75 -8.48 2.64
N ASP A 458 -7.91 -9.45 1.76
CA ASP A 458 -6.81 -10.06 1.00
C ASP A 458 -6.79 -9.68 -0.49
N ARG A 459 -7.72 -8.82 -0.95
CA ARG A 459 -7.84 -8.47 -2.38
C ARG A 459 -6.59 -7.79 -2.91
N LEU A 460 -5.98 -6.87 -2.13
CA LEU A 460 -4.73 -6.21 -2.53
C LEU A 460 -3.56 -7.20 -2.57
N ALA A 461 -3.50 -8.15 -1.63
CA ALA A 461 -2.49 -9.21 -1.63
C ALA A 461 -2.66 -10.16 -2.83
N ARG A 462 -3.89 -10.53 -3.16
CA ARG A 462 -4.18 -11.33 -4.38
C ARG A 462 -3.78 -10.57 -5.65
N ASN A 463 -4.08 -9.27 -5.71
CA ASN A 463 -3.65 -8.41 -6.82
C ASN A 463 -2.12 -8.40 -6.95
N ALA A 464 -1.40 -8.22 -5.83
CA ALA A 464 0.06 -8.24 -5.80
C ALA A 464 0.64 -9.58 -6.27
N ILE A 465 0.10 -10.71 -5.79
CA ILE A 465 0.51 -12.05 -6.23
C ILE A 465 0.31 -12.21 -7.74
N ASN A 466 -0.82 -11.77 -8.29
CA ASN A 466 -1.07 -11.83 -9.73
C ASN A 466 -0.10 -10.96 -10.52
N LEU A 467 0.09 -9.70 -10.12
CA LEU A 467 1.02 -8.78 -10.78
C LEU A 467 2.45 -9.34 -10.80
N MET A 468 2.92 -9.90 -9.70
CA MET A 468 4.24 -10.53 -9.64
C MET A 468 4.31 -11.77 -10.53
N ASP A 469 3.27 -12.60 -10.57
CA ASP A 469 3.20 -13.75 -11.47
C ASP A 469 3.25 -13.35 -12.95
N HIS A 470 2.61 -12.23 -13.31
CA HIS A 470 2.60 -11.69 -14.67
C HIS A 470 3.96 -11.11 -15.10
N SER A 471 4.83 -10.75 -14.15
CA SER A 471 6.13 -10.11 -14.39
C SER A 471 7.25 -11.07 -14.81
N ARG A 472 6.94 -12.34 -15.11
CA ARG A 472 7.95 -13.37 -15.39
C ARG A 472 8.80 -13.07 -16.59
N ILE A 473 10.12 -13.26 -16.41
CA ILE A 473 11.08 -13.21 -17.49
C ILE A 473 11.27 -14.61 -18.09
N ALA A 474 11.90 -14.69 -19.26
CA ALA A 474 12.11 -15.95 -19.98
C ALA A 474 12.91 -16.99 -19.19
N GLU A 475 13.79 -16.56 -18.30
CA GLU A 475 14.57 -17.44 -17.42
C GLU A 475 13.73 -18.08 -16.30
N GLY A 476 12.51 -17.62 -16.07
CA GLY A 476 11.56 -18.17 -15.08
C GLY A 476 11.45 -17.37 -13.78
N LEU A 477 12.30 -16.37 -13.56
CA LEU A 477 12.18 -15.48 -12.40
C LEU A 477 11.04 -14.46 -12.59
N THR A 478 10.50 -13.96 -11.48
CA THR A 478 9.70 -12.74 -11.45
C THR A 478 10.60 -11.52 -11.52
N LEU A 479 10.09 -10.37 -11.95
CA LEU A 479 10.73 -9.11 -11.62
C LEU A 479 10.70 -8.91 -10.09
N SER A 480 11.63 -8.12 -9.57
CA SER A 480 11.69 -7.80 -8.13
C SER A 480 10.54 -6.91 -7.71
N ARG A 481 10.01 -6.10 -8.66
CA ARG A 481 8.96 -5.10 -8.49
C ARG A 481 8.11 -5.01 -9.76
N HIS A 482 6.81 -4.94 -9.59
CA HIS A 482 5.87 -4.84 -10.72
C HIS A 482 4.51 -4.28 -10.25
N PRO A 483 3.82 -3.40 -11.06
CA PRO A 483 4.22 -2.88 -12.37
C PRO A 483 5.41 -1.93 -12.30
N SER A 484 6.25 -1.96 -13.32
CA SER A 484 7.37 -1.04 -13.52
C SER A 484 7.76 -1.01 -14.99
N TYR A 485 8.01 0.17 -15.57
CA TYR A 485 8.54 0.26 -16.92
C TYR A 485 10.05 0.00 -16.97
N SER A 486 10.73 0.01 -15.82
CA SER A 486 12.14 -0.29 -15.69
C SER A 486 12.32 -1.66 -15.03
N PRO A 487 12.60 -2.72 -15.80
CA PRO A 487 12.70 -4.06 -15.25
C PRO A 487 13.92 -4.16 -14.31
N GLN A 488 13.69 -4.77 -13.14
CA GLN A 488 14.74 -5.10 -12.17
C GLN A 488 14.55 -6.54 -11.71
N ILE A 489 15.64 -7.28 -11.58
CA ILE A 489 15.66 -8.68 -11.18
C ILE A 489 16.43 -8.82 -9.87
N ILE A 490 15.74 -9.37 -8.86
CA ILE A 490 16.34 -9.77 -7.58
C ILE A 490 15.98 -11.24 -7.34
N PRO A 491 16.88 -12.20 -7.65
CA PRO A 491 16.55 -13.63 -7.53
C PRO A 491 16.10 -14.04 -6.14
N THR A 492 16.69 -13.49 -5.08
CA THR A 492 16.28 -13.72 -3.69
C THR A 492 14.83 -13.30 -3.42
N PHE A 493 14.31 -12.27 -4.12
CA PHE A 493 12.90 -11.89 -4.05
C PHE A 493 11.98 -12.88 -4.77
N SER A 494 12.44 -13.52 -5.85
CA SER A 494 11.68 -14.61 -6.46
C SER A 494 11.56 -15.82 -5.52
N LEU A 495 12.57 -16.10 -4.67
CA LEU A 495 12.43 -17.09 -3.59
C LEU A 495 11.42 -16.64 -2.53
N TRP A 496 11.39 -15.35 -2.18
CA TRP A 496 10.35 -14.80 -1.29
C TRP A 496 8.95 -14.85 -1.91
N TYR A 497 8.79 -14.78 -3.24
CA TYR A 497 7.49 -14.99 -3.89
C TYR A 497 6.90 -16.37 -3.58
N VAL A 498 7.74 -17.42 -3.53
CA VAL A 498 7.29 -18.75 -3.09
C VAL A 498 6.78 -18.70 -1.65
N GLY A 499 7.46 -17.93 -0.78
CA GLY A 499 7.01 -17.67 0.59
C GLY A 499 5.71 -16.87 0.67
N VAL A 500 5.50 -15.86 -0.18
CA VAL A 500 4.24 -15.09 -0.26
C VAL A 500 3.05 -16.02 -0.58
N LEU A 501 3.25 -16.93 -1.53
CA LEU A 501 2.21 -17.91 -1.89
C LEU A 501 1.94 -18.92 -0.78
N HIS A 502 3.00 -19.39 -0.10
CA HIS A 502 2.85 -20.26 1.06
C HIS A 502 2.11 -19.56 2.21
N ASP A 503 2.47 -18.30 2.50
CA ASP A 503 1.79 -17.51 3.53
C ASP A 503 0.31 -17.29 3.15
N TYR A 504 0.00 -16.97 1.88
CA TYR A 504 -1.37 -16.87 1.40
C TYR A 504 -2.12 -18.20 1.61
N TRP A 505 -1.55 -19.31 1.20
CA TRP A 505 -2.14 -20.65 1.38
C TRP A 505 -2.41 -21.00 2.84
N MET A 506 -1.52 -20.64 3.73
CA MET A 506 -1.70 -20.90 5.17
C MET A 506 -2.82 -20.07 5.79
N TYR A 507 -2.99 -18.80 5.36
CA TYR A 507 -3.91 -17.87 6.01
C TYR A 507 -5.22 -17.63 5.24
N ARG A 508 -5.35 -18.08 3.98
CA ARG A 508 -6.51 -17.81 3.11
C ARG A 508 -7.05 -19.12 2.52
N PRO A 509 -8.39 -19.28 2.41
CA PRO A 509 -9.01 -20.57 2.09
C PRO A 509 -8.97 -20.92 0.61
N ASP A 510 -8.56 -20.03 -0.30
CA ASP A 510 -8.60 -20.25 -1.74
C ASP A 510 -7.37 -21.03 -2.25
N SER A 511 -7.42 -22.35 -2.10
CA SER A 511 -6.36 -23.23 -2.59
C SER A 511 -6.29 -23.32 -4.11
N ASN A 512 -7.38 -23.03 -4.85
CA ASN A 512 -7.35 -23.03 -6.31
C ASN A 512 -6.52 -21.86 -6.83
N PHE A 513 -6.65 -20.69 -6.22
CA PHE A 513 -5.81 -19.53 -6.55
C PHE A 513 -4.32 -19.84 -6.41
N VAL A 514 -3.92 -20.56 -5.34
CA VAL A 514 -2.52 -20.98 -5.14
C VAL A 514 -2.11 -22.04 -6.15
N LYS A 515 -2.97 -23.03 -6.43
CA LYS A 515 -2.72 -24.07 -7.41
C LYS A 515 -2.40 -23.52 -8.79
N ASP A 516 -3.11 -22.46 -9.22
CA ASP A 516 -2.89 -21.80 -10.51
C ASP A 516 -1.51 -21.14 -10.61
N LYS A 517 -0.84 -20.87 -9.50
CA LYS A 517 0.51 -20.28 -9.43
C LYS A 517 1.64 -21.30 -9.31
N LEU A 518 1.36 -22.59 -9.10
CA LEU A 518 2.39 -23.62 -8.98
C LEU A 518 3.29 -23.75 -10.21
N PRO A 519 2.81 -23.61 -11.46
CA PRO A 519 3.70 -23.59 -12.63
C PRO A 519 4.80 -22.54 -12.50
N GLY A 520 4.46 -21.33 -12.09
CA GLY A 520 5.44 -20.28 -11.88
C GLY A 520 6.42 -20.51 -10.74
N ILE A 521 6.03 -21.23 -9.67
CA ILE A 521 6.98 -21.69 -8.65
C ILE A 521 8.00 -22.64 -9.25
N ARG A 522 7.56 -23.57 -10.09
CA ARG A 522 8.45 -24.54 -10.76
C ARG A 522 9.46 -23.82 -11.64
N ASP A 523 9.06 -22.76 -12.35
CA ASP A 523 9.94 -21.95 -13.19
C ASP A 523 11.03 -21.26 -12.35
N ILE A 524 10.64 -20.64 -11.21
CA ILE A 524 11.60 -20.04 -10.28
C ILE A 524 12.62 -21.09 -9.80
N LEU A 525 12.15 -22.21 -9.30
CA LEU A 525 13.03 -23.26 -8.76
C LEU A 525 13.89 -23.93 -9.85
N SER A 526 13.38 -24.00 -11.08
CA SER A 526 14.15 -24.41 -12.26
C SER A 526 15.30 -23.43 -12.59
N PHE A 527 15.07 -22.14 -12.45
CA PHE A 527 16.15 -21.14 -12.60
C PHE A 527 17.29 -21.43 -11.63
N PHE A 528 17.02 -21.58 -10.35
CA PHE A 528 18.04 -21.82 -9.33
C PHE A 528 18.75 -23.16 -9.53
N SER A 529 18.05 -24.19 -10.03
CA SER A 529 18.66 -25.51 -10.27
C SER A 529 19.80 -25.47 -11.30
N ARG A 530 19.85 -24.46 -12.18
CA ARG A 530 20.95 -24.25 -13.13
C ARG A 530 22.25 -23.75 -12.48
N TYR A 531 22.14 -23.17 -11.28
CA TYR A 531 23.28 -22.62 -10.51
C TYR A 531 23.64 -23.50 -9.31
N GLN A 532 22.90 -24.61 -9.09
CA GLN A 532 23.24 -25.58 -8.07
C GLN A 532 24.43 -26.48 -8.51
N GLN A 533 25.33 -26.69 -7.59
CA GLN A 533 26.43 -27.63 -7.74
C GLN A 533 25.94 -29.06 -7.47
N ALA A 534 26.81 -30.06 -7.65
CA ALA A 534 26.46 -31.45 -7.41
C ALA A 534 26.04 -31.75 -5.96
N ASP A 535 26.54 -30.99 -4.98
CA ASP A 535 26.14 -31.02 -3.58
C ASP A 535 24.86 -30.23 -3.28
N GLY A 536 24.27 -29.55 -4.26
CA GLY A 536 23.06 -28.77 -4.15
C GLY A 536 23.29 -27.30 -3.78
N SER A 537 24.50 -26.87 -3.37
CA SER A 537 24.80 -25.48 -3.04
C SER A 537 24.72 -24.57 -4.26
N LEU A 538 24.36 -23.31 -4.04
CA LEU A 538 24.32 -22.27 -5.08
C LEU A 538 25.70 -21.62 -5.27
N LYS A 539 26.09 -21.40 -6.51
CA LYS A 539 27.28 -20.65 -6.87
C LYS A 539 26.98 -19.62 -7.97
N ASN A 540 27.49 -18.42 -7.78
CA ASN A 540 27.50 -17.37 -8.81
C ASN A 540 26.12 -17.12 -9.44
N VAL A 541 25.08 -17.05 -8.63
CA VAL A 541 23.73 -16.69 -9.09
C VAL A 541 23.74 -15.27 -9.65
N PRO A 542 23.35 -15.06 -10.92
CA PRO A 542 23.43 -13.76 -11.56
C PRO A 542 22.40 -12.77 -10.95
N TYR A 543 22.49 -11.52 -11.38
CA TYR A 543 21.67 -10.41 -10.98
C TYR A 543 21.91 -9.92 -9.54
N TRP A 544 21.08 -8.99 -9.08
CA TRP A 544 21.21 -8.41 -7.76
C TRP A 544 20.54 -9.29 -6.69
N ASN A 545 21.32 -10.03 -5.93
CA ASN A 545 20.84 -10.92 -4.88
C ASN A 545 20.70 -10.15 -3.55
N PHE A 546 19.75 -9.25 -3.44
CA PHE A 546 19.53 -8.42 -2.26
C PHE A 546 19.16 -9.25 -1.04
N ILE A 547 19.73 -8.93 0.13
CA ILE A 547 19.41 -9.55 1.42
C ILE A 547 18.80 -8.53 2.38
N ASP A 548 19.55 -7.45 2.73
CA ASP A 548 19.14 -6.44 3.69
C ASP A 548 19.99 -5.17 3.51
N TRP A 549 19.51 -4.02 3.94
CA TRP A 549 20.32 -2.79 4.04
C TRP A 549 21.21 -2.80 5.29
N ALA A 550 21.88 -3.88 5.57
CA ALA A 550 22.79 -4.08 6.68
C ALA A 550 24.26 -4.00 6.23
N GLY A 551 25.16 -3.70 7.16
CA GLY A 551 26.58 -3.70 6.91
C GLY A 551 27.36 -3.65 8.22
N ASN A 552 28.62 -4.05 8.17
CA ASN A 552 29.54 -4.04 9.32
C ASN A 552 30.83 -3.25 9.06
N GLY A 553 30.82 -2.39 8.02
CA GLY A 553 31.97 -1.61 7.56
C GLY A 553 32.95 -2.38 6.67
N SER A 554 32.95 -3.70 6.71
CA SER A 554 33.77 -4.56 5.84
C SER A 554 32.96 -5.24 4.74
N HIS A 555 31.65 -5.39 4.93
CA HIS A 555 30.74 -6.00 3.97
C HIS A 555 29.37 -5.34 4.01
N ASP A 556 28.79 -5.15 2.82
CA ASP A 556 27.47 -4.60 2.59
C ASP A 556 26.50 -5.75 2.23
N TYR A 557 25.48 -5.98 3.05
CA TYR A 557 24.46 -7.02 2.89
C TYR A 557 23.36 -6.66 1.86
N SER A 558 23.50 -5.53 1.15
CA SER A 558 22.74 -5.33 -0.10
C SER A 558 23.11 -6.43 -1.14
N HIS A 559 24.20 -7.15 -0.90
CA HIS A 559 24.58 -8.38 -1.59
C HIS A 559 24.89 -9.48 -0.56
N PRO A 560 24.61 -10.77 -0.86
CA PRO A 560 24.94 -11.83 0.08
C PRO A 560 26.47 -11.94 0.24
N PRO A 561 26.96 -12.12 1.47
CA PRO A 561 28.35 -12.46 1.68
C PRO A 561 28.67 -13.79 1.01
N THR A 562 29.65 -13.81 0.13
CA THR A 562 30.11 -15.00 -0.60
C THR A 562 31.53 -15.38 -0.20
N GLY A 563 31.79 -16.68 -0.11
CA GLY A 563 33.15 -17.21 0.00
C GLY A 563 33.91 -17.12 -1.32
N LYS A 564 35.19 -17.47 -1.31
CA LYS A 564 36.05 -17.49 -2.49
C LYS A 564 35.52 -18.34 -3.63
N ASN A 565 34.71 -19.34 -3.31
CA ASN A 565 34.04 -20.23 -4.27
C ASN A 565 32.66 -19.71 -4.73
N GLY A 566 32.24 -18.52 -4.30
CA GLY A 566 30.98 -17.90 -4.68
C GLY A 566 29.72 -18.45 -3.97
N GLY A 567 29.87 -19.22 -2.88
CA GLY A 567 28.77 -19.75 -2.08
C GLY A 567 28.37 -18.82 -0.95
N SER A 568 27.07 -18.79 -0.64
CA SER A 568 26.46 -18.04 0.48
C SER A 568 25.45 -18.90 1.22
N SER A 569 25.62 -19.02 2.54
CA SER A 569 24.68 -19.78 3.39
C SER A 569 23.28 -19.15 3.37
N ILE A 570 23.20 -17.83 3.29
CA ILE A 570 21.92 -17.09 3.29
C ILE A 570 21.11 -17.48 2.05
N MET A 571 21.74 -17.53 0.87
CA MET A 571 21.06 -17.91 -0.36
C MET A 571 20.67 -19.38 -0.37
N ASP A 572 21.56 -20.28 0.09
CA ASP A 572 21.27 -21.71 0.17
C ASP A 572 20.12 -21.99 1.14
N MET A 573 20.05 -21.29 2.29
CA MET A 573 18.95 -21.42 3.25
C MET A 573 17.64 -20.85 2.69
N GLN A 574 17.65 -19.74 1.95
CA GLN A 574 16.46 -19.24 1.27
C GLN A 574 15.95 -20.23 0.23
N LEU A 575 16.84 -20.82 -0.58
CA LEU A 575 16.46 -21.82 -1.56
C LEU A 575 15.91 -23.08 -0.88
N MET A 576 16.53 -23.53 0.22
CA MET A 576 16.04 -24.67 0.99
C MET A 576 14.62 -24.44 1.52
N MET A 577 14.36 -23.25 2.09
CA MET A 577 13.01 -22.88 2.54
C MET A 577 12.01 -22.85 1.37
N ALA A 578 12.40 -22.30 0.22
CA ALA A 578 11.55 -22.29 -0.97
C ALA A 578 11.21 -23.71 -1.44
N TYR A 579 12.17 -24.64 -1.43
CA TYR A 579 11.92 -26.04 -1.72
C TYR A 579 10.97 -26.70 -0.70
N GLN A 580 11.11 -26.39 0.60
CA GLN A 580 10.22 -26.90 1.65
C GLN A 580 8.78 -26.44 1.41
N TRP A 581 8.55 -25.14 1.19
CA TRP A 581 7.24 -24.58 0.90
C TRP A 581 6.62 -25.11 -0.38
N ALA A 582 7.43 -25.21 -1.44
CA ALA A 582 6.97 -25.77 -2.71
C ALA A 582 6.59 -27.26 -2.56
N ALA A 583 7.38 -28.05 -1.83
CA ALA A 583 7.07 -29.45 -1.57
C ALA A 583 5.74 -29.64 -0.83
N GLU A 584 5.44 -28.79 0.16
CA GLU A 584 4.16 -28.80 0.89
C GLU A 584 2.97 -28.46 -0.03
N MET A 585 3.07 -27.41 -0.83
CA MET A 585 2.02 -26.98 -1.75
C MET A 585 1.80 -28.01 -2.86
N GLU A 586 2.88 -28.54 -3.47
CA GLU A 586 2.80 -29.58 -4.50
C GLU A 586 2.18 -30.89 -3.97
N LYS A 587 2.53 -31.28 -2.75
CA LYS A 587 1.96 -32.46 -2.10
C LYS A 587 0.46 -32.34 -1.92
N ARG A 588 -0.03 -31.13 -1.61
CA ARG A 588 -1.44 -30.91 -1.26
C ARG A 588 -2.34 -30.70 -2.47
N MET A 589 -1.86 -29.96 -3.49
CA MET A 589 -2.70 -29.49 -4.59
C MET A 589 -2.05 -29.56 -5.98
N GLY A 590 -0.77 -29.93 -6.06
CA GLY A 590 0.02 -29.95 -7.29
C GLY A 590 0.39 -31.35 -7.74
N MET A 591 1.65 -31.54 -8.09
CA MET A 591 2.20 -32.76 -8.65
C MET A 591 2.98 -33.56 -7.59
N PRO A 592 2.55 -34.75 -7.18
CA PRO A 592 3.26 -35.54 -6.15
C PRO A 592 4.74 -35.81 -6.47
N ALA A 593 5.09 -35.97 -7.75
CA ALA A 593 6.49 -36.14 -8.17
C ALA A 593 7.34 -34.90 -7.87
N MET A 594 6.78 -33.69 -8.07
CA MET A 594 7.47 -32.44 -7.74
C MET A 594 7.62 -32.27 -6.23
N ALA A 595 6.62 -32.67 -5.45
CA ALA A 595 6.72 -32.67 -3.99
C ALA A 595 7.87 -33.56 -3.47
N ILE A 596 8.06 -34.73 -4.07
CA ILE A 596 9.17 -35.64 -3.74
C ILE A 596 10.51 -34.98 -4.14
N LEU A 597 10.62 -34.52 -5.38
CA LEU A 597 11.83 -33.87 -5.90
C LEU A 597 12.28 -32.67 -5.02
N TYR A 598 11.34 -31.78 -4.67
CA TYR A 598 11.68 -30.61 -3.86
C TYR A 598 12.04 -30.97 -2.43
N LYS A 599 11.42 -32.02 -1.87
CA LYS A 599 11.83 -32.56 -0.57
C LYS A 599 13.25 -33.10 -0.61
N GLU A 600 13.59 -33.89 -1.62
CA GLU A 600 14.94 -34.47 -1.79
C GLU A 600 15.98 -33.37 -1.94
N LYS A 601 15.67 -32.29 -2.73
CA LYS A 601 16.55 -31.13 -2.88
C LYS A 601 16.73 -30.36 -1.56
N ALA A 602 15.67 -30.18 -0.78
CA ALA A 602 15.77 -29.56 0.54
C ALA A 602 16.61 -30.41 1.51
N ASP A 603 16.42 -31.73 1.53
CA ASP A 603 17.18 -32.66 2.38
C ASP A 603 18.68 -32.73 1.97
N GLN A 604 18.98 -32.56 0.69
CA GLN A 604 20.36 -32.43 0.20
C GLN A 604 20.98 -31.11 0.71
N LEU A 605 20.30 -30.00 0.53
CA LEU A 605 20.76 -28.69 1.01
C LEU A 605 20.96 -28.65 2.52
N GLU A 606 20.09 -29.28 3.30
CA GLU A 606 20.23 -29.39 4.77
C GLU A 606 21.61 -29.94 5.15
N LYS A 607 22.04 -31.04 4.50
CA LYS A 607 23.35 -31.64 4.74
C LYS A 607 24.50 -30.74 4.28
N THR A 608 24.41 -30.20 3.05
CA THR A 608 25.42 -29.36 2.45
C THR A 608 25.65 -28.07 3.23
N ILE A 609 24.59 -27.39 3.66
CA ILE A 609 24.66 -26.19 4.46
C ILE A 609 25.36 -26.47 5.80
N HIS A 610 25.04 -27.59 6.45
CA HIS A 610 25.69 -27.93 7.71
C HIS A 610 27.21 -28.19 7.52
N ILE A 611 27.60 -28.89 6.47
CA ILE A 611 29.01 -29.19 6.19
C ILE A 611 29.79 -27.90 5.87
N ASN A 612 29.24 -27.07 4.98
CA ASN A 612 29.95 -25.95 4.43
C ASN A 612 30.02 -24.75 5.39
N TYR A 613 28.96 -24.49 6.17
CA TYR A 613 28.83 -23.22 6.89
C TYR A 613 28.79 -23.35 8.41
N TRP A 614 28.55 -24.53 8.99
CA TRP A 614 28.56 -24.69 10.44
C TRP A 614 29.98 -24.52 11.01
N ASP A 615 30.13 -23.61 11.95
CA ASP A 615 31.34 -23.42 12.75
C ASP A 615 31.13 -23.98 14.16
N ALA A 616 31.75 -25.13 14.43
CA ALA A 616 31.58 -25.81 15.71
C ALA A 616 32.20 -25.02 16.90
N ALA A 617 33.27 -24.27 16.66
CA ALA A 617 33.91 -23.45 17.70
C ALA A 617 33.02 -22.29 18.15
N LYS A 618 32.38 -21.60 17.21
CA LYS A 618 31.41 -20.54 17.50
C LYS A 618 30.03 -21.12 17.86
N GLY A 619 29.69 -22.30 17.31
CA GLY A 619 28.37 -22.89 17.40
C GLY A 619 27.33 -22.00 16.70
N LEU A 620 27.67 -21.49 15.54
CA LEU A 620 26.88 -20.63 14.64
C LEU A 620 27.13 -21.03 13.20
N TYR A 621 26.19 -20.67 12.31
CA TYR A 621 26.39 -20.71 10.87
C TYR A 621 27.10 -19.45 10.39
N ALA A 622 28.19 -19.62 9.63
CA ALA A 622 28.84 -18.54 8.91
C ALA A 622 28.03 -18.12 7.69
N ASP A 623 28.23 -16.91 7.22
CA ASP A 623 27.56 -16.38 6.01
C ASP A 623 28.14 -16.97 4.73
N ASN A 624 29.42 -17.43 4.78
CA ASN A 624 30.17 -17.96 3.65
C ASN A 624 30.98 -19.22 4.02
N GLU A 625 31.48 -19.92 3.01
CA GLU A 625 32.27 -21.15 3.16
C GLU A 625 33.63 -20.93 3.84
N ASP A 626 34.19 -19.71 3.72
CA ASP A 626 35.47 -19.36 4.37
C ASP A 626 35.34 -19.22 5.90
N LYS A 627 34.11 -19.13 6.41
CA LYS A 627 33.71 -19.02 7.83
C LYS A 627 34.37 -17.83 8.53
N ASP A 628 34.52 -16.73 7.80
CA ASP A 628 35.08 -15.48 8.29
C ASP A 628 34.03 -14.37 8.54
N LEU A 629 32.82 -14.53 7.99
CA LEU A 629 31.69 -13.62 8.18
C LEU A 629 30.54 -14.33 8.86
N PHE A 630 29.91 -13.63 9.82
CA PHE A 630 28.79 -14.14 10.60
C PHE A 630 27.76 -13.05 10.82
N SER A 631 26.49 -13.42 10.70
CA SER A 631 25.37 -12.47 10.82
C SER A 631 24.18 -13.06 11.59
N GLN A 632 23.29 -12.17 12.02
CA GLN A 632 21.95 -12.57 12.48
C GLN A 632 21.10 -13.15 11.33
N HIS A 633 21.38 -12.76 10.06
CA HIS A 633 20.64 -13.22 8.89
C HIS A 633 20.78 -14.72 8.67
N ALA A 634 21.99 -15.25 8.53
CA ALA A 634 22.25 -16.67 8.35
C ALA A 634 21.67 -17.51 9.51
N ASN A 635 21.90 -17.07 10.73
CA ASN A 635 21.47 -17.82 11.92
C ASN A 635 19.96 -17.77 12.14
N SER A 636 19.28 -16.69 11.76
CA SER A 636 17.82 -16.61 11.74
C SER A 636 17.24 -17.59 10.72
N LEU A 637 17.78 -17.63 9.51
CA LEU A 637 17.34 -18.56 8.47
C LEU A 637 17.63 -20.02 8.84
N ALA A 638 18.74 -20.31 9.52
CA ALA A 638 19.06 -21.64 10.02
C ALA A 638 18.01 -22.16 11.01
N ILE A 639 17.52 -21.27 11.90
CA ILE A 639 16.44 -21.63 12.83
C ILE A 639 15.10 -21.76 12.07
N LEU A 640 14.77 -20.82 11.18
CA LEU A 640 13.51 -20.81 10.44
C LEU A 640 13.38 -22.02 9.50
N SER A 641 14.43 -22.37 8.80
CA SER A 641 14.46 -23.51 7.90
C SER A 641 14.45 -24.88 8.63
N GLY A 642 14.75 -24.86 9.94
CA GLY A 642 14.82 -26.05 10.76
C GLY A 642 16.13 -26.83 10.64
N LEU A 643 17.22 -26.20 10.18
CA LEU A 643 18.58 -26.75 10.26
C LEU A 643 18.98 -27.03 11.71
N VAL A 644 18.60 -26.14 12.64
CA VAL A 644 18.74 -26.32 14.08
C VAL A 644 17.36 -26.33 14.74
N LYS A 645 17.17 -27.20 15.76
CA LYS A 645 15.88 -27.41 16.43
C LYS A 645 16.06 -27.54 17.95
N GLY A 646 14.97 -27.30 18.70
CA GLY A 646 14.95 -27.50 20.17
C GLY A 646 16.07 -26.73 20.87
N GLN A 647 16.84 -27.45 21.71
CA GLN A 647 17.89 -26.88 22.54
C GLN A 647 19.02 -26.25 21.70
N GLU A 648 19.34 -26.83 20.53
CA GLU A 648 20.35 -26.27 19.63
C GLU A 648 19.92 -24.93 19.04
N ALA A 649 18.67 -24.83 18.58
CA ALA A 649 18.10 -23.55 18.12
C ALA A 649 18.13 -22.48 19.23
N THR A 650 17.79 -22.87 20.47
CA THR A 650 17.88 -21.96 21.63
C THR A 650 19.32 -21.52 21.88
N SER A 651 20.31 -22.42 21.74
CA SER A 651 21.73 -22.08 21.89
C SER A 651 22.21 -21.09 20.83
N VAL A 652 21.89 -21.35 19.54
CA VAL A 652 22.19 -20.47 18.41
C VAL A 652 21.56 -19.09 18.63
N ALA A 653 20.27 -19.04 18.99
CA ALA A 653 19.55 -17.80 19.21
C ALA A 653 20.15 -16.95 20.34
N LYS A 654 20.54 -17.58 21.47
CA LYS A 654 21.20 -16.88 22.59
C LYS A 654 22.57 -16.32 22.20
N LYS A 655 23.38 -17.10 21.48
CA LYS A 655 24.68 -16.64 20.96
C LYS A 655 24.52 -15.49 19.99
N MET A 656 23.58 -15.61 19.05
CA MET A 656 23.25 -14.58 18.08
C MET A 656 22.84 -13.25 18.73
N LEU A 657 22.09 -13.29 19.83
CA LEU A 657 21.69 -12.08 20.59
C LEU A 657 22.82 -11.51 21.44
N ALA A 658 23.74 -12.35 21.97
CA ALA A 658 24.81 -11.93 22.84
C ALA A 658 26.02 -11.38 22.10
N ASP A 659 26.24 -11.78 20.85
CA ASP A 659 27.43 -11.40 20.06
C ASP A 659 27.15 -10.15 19.21
N SER A 660 27.59 -9.01 19.71
CA SER A 660 27.47 -7.72 19.00
C SER A 660 28.42 -7.58 17.79
N THR A 661 29.35 -8.51 17.59
CA THR A 661 30.27 -8.51 16.44
C THR A 661 29.61 -9.08 15.19
N LEU A 662 28.51 -9.80 15.34
CA LEU A 662 27.72 -10.28 14.20
C LEU A 662 27.10 -9.09 13.44
N THR A 663 27.00 -9.19 12.12
CA THR A 663 26.20 -8.23 11.37
C THR A 663 24.75 -8.33 11.81
N GLN A 664 24.20 -7.19 12.26
CA GLN A 664 22.85 -7.10 12.82
C GLN A 664 21.81 -6.94 11.73
N CYS A 665 20.66 -7.58 11.91
CA CYS A 665 19.48 -7.36 11.06
C CYS A 665 18.97 -5.93 11.17
N THR A 666 18.66 -5.31 10.01
CA THR A 666 17.94 -4.02 10.01
C THR A 666 16.46 -4.21 10.33
N ILE A 667 15.71 -3.10 10.39
CA ILE A 667 14.27 -3.11 10.65
C ILE A 667 13.50 -4.06 9.73
N TYR A 668 13.94 -4.22 8.46
CA TYR A 668 13.38 -5.17 7.50
C TYR A 668 13.56 -6.62 7.95
N PHE A 669 14.81 -7.06 8.13
CA PHE A 669 15.08 -8.46 8.40
C PHE A 669 14.73 -8.90 9.83
N LYS A 670 14.42 -7.94 10.72
CA LYS A 670 13.86 -8.25 12.04
C LYS A 670 12.54 -9.01 12.00
N TYR A 671 11.79 -8.92 10.92
CA TYR A 671 10.62 -9.79 10.68
C TYR A 671 11.00 -11.28 10.75
N TYR A 672 12.10 -11.67 10.14
CA TYR A 672 12.60 -13.04 10.16
C TYR A 672 13.33 -13.38 11.47
N LEU A 673 14.13 -12.45 11.97
CA LEU A 673 14.84 -12.61 13.25
C LEU A 673 13.87 -12.88 14.40
N HIS A 674 12.83 -12.09 14.56
CA HIS A 674 11.88 -12.27 15.65
C HIS A 674 11.16 -13.62 15.58
N GLN A 675 10.74 -14.07 14.41
CA GLN A 675 10.18 -15.39 14.22
C GLN A 675 11.17 -16.50 14.57
N ALA A 676 12.43 -16.34 14.19
CA ALA A 676 13.49 -17.29 14.56
C ALA A 676 13.68 -17.39 16.08
N LEU A 677 13.70 -16.25 16.77
CA LEU A 677 13.82 -16.20 18.22
C LEU A 677 12.61 -16.84 18.93
N VAL A 678 11.40 -16.61 18.43
CA VAL A 678 10.17 -17.26 18.93
C VAL A 678 10.26 -18.77 18.70
N LYS A 679 10.63 -19.21 17.51
CA LYS A 679 10.78 -20.62 17.16
C LYS A 679 11.88 -21.32 18.01
N ALA A 680 12.88 -20.57 18.44
CA ALA A 680 13.93 -21.01 19.34
C ALA A 680 13.51 -21.05 20.84
N GLY A 681 12.25 -20.71 21.16
CA GLY A 681 11.71 -20.74 22.51
C GLY A 681 12.01 -19.48 23.35
N LEU A 682 12.38 -18.37 22.73
CA LEU A 682 12.69 -17.10 23.39
C LEU A 682 11.55 -16.08 23.27
N GLY A 683 10.37 -16.45 22.84
CA GLY A 683 9.26 -15.55 22.50
C GLY A 683 8.83 -14.59 23.63
N ASP A 684 8.98 -14.97 24.89
CA ASP A 684 8.69 -14.10 26.06
C ASP A 684 9.56 -12.83 26.09
N GLY A 685 10.69 -12.81 25.38
CA GLY A 685 11.56 -11.63 25.23
C GLY A 685 11.12 -10.67 24.11
N TYR A 686 10.01 -10.89 23.42
CA TYR A 686 9.63 -10.11 22.24
C TYR A 686 9.61 -8.58 22.47
N LEU A 687 9.09 -8.14 23.60
CA LEU A 687 9.00 -6.71 23.92
C LEU A 687 10.38 -6.05 24.10
N ASP A 688 11.40 -6.83 24.45
CA ASP A 688 12.77 -6.34 24.62
C ASP A 688 13.47 -6.10 23.28
N TRP A 689 12.98 -6.70 22.19
CA TRP A 689 13.59 -6.60 20.85
C TRP A 689 13.10 -5.43 20.02
N LEU A 690 12.26 -4.56 20.58
CA LEU A 690 11.59 -3.46 19.86
C LEU A 690 12.40 -2.14 19.83
N ASP A 691 13.70 -2.16 20.11
CA ASP A 691 14.53 -0.96 20.24
C ASP A 691 14.53 -0.06 19.00
N ILE A 692 14.55 -0.63 17.79
CA ILE A 692 14.55 0.19 16.58
C ILE A 692 13.24 0.98 16.43
N TRP A 693 12.09 0.40 16.77
CA TRP A 693 10.80 1.09 16.75
C TRP A 693 10.72 2.18 17.83
N ARG A 694 11.29 1.94 19.03
CA ARG A 694 11.43 2.96 20.08
C ARG A 694 12.31 4.12 19.61
N LYS A 695 13.43 3.83 18.94
CA LYS A 695 14.32 4.86 18.36
C LYS A 695 13.57 5.69 17.30
N ASN A 696 12.79 5.07 16.41
CA ASN A 696 11.95 5.78 15.44
C ASN A 696 11.01 6.77 16.15
N ILE A 697 10.30 6.31 17.19
CA ILE A 697 9.41 7.15 18.00
C ILE A 697 10.16 8.31 18.66
N ALA A 698 11.32 8.04 19.25
CA ALA A 698 12.15 9.06 19.91
C ALA A 698 12.67 10.12 18.93
N MET A 699 12.93 9.74 17.68
CA MET A 699 13.31 10.64 16.60
C MET A 699 12.12 11.36 15.93
N GLY A 700 10.91 11.25 16.50
CA GLY A 700 9.72 11.95 16.03
C GLY A 700 9.10 11.41 14.74
N LEU A 701 9.46 10.18 14.34
CA LEU A 701 8.82 9.53 13.19
C LEU A 701 7.38 9.15 13.54
N THR A 702 6.52 9.25 12.56
CA THR A 702 5.08 8.92 12.68
C THR A 702 4.69 7.74 11.80
N THR A 703 5.68 7.20 11.11
CA THR A 703 5.72 6.00 10.27
C THR A 703 7.06 5.32 10.49
N TRP A 704 7.27 4.12 9.96
CA TRP A 704 8.52 3.40 10.15
C TRP A 704 9.51 3.66 9.02
N ALA A 705 10.74 3.98 9.37
CA ALA A 705 11.80 4.25 8.42
C ALA A 705 12.24 2.99 7.65
N GLU A 706 12.80 3.19 6.45
CA GLU A 706 13.33 2.15 5.58
C GLU A 706 14.49 1.36 6.23
N ILE A 707 15.41 2.05 6.87
CA ILE A 707 16.63 1.47 7.42
C ILE A 707 16.79 1.78 8.91
N SER A 708 17.71 1.06 9.57
CA SER A 708 17.96 1.25 11.01
C SER A 708 18.86 2.46 11.33
N ASP A 709 19.58 3.02 10.35
CA ASP A 709 20.30 4.28 10.48
C ASP A 709 19.37 5.47 10.23
N LEU A 710 18.61 5.85 11.24
CA LEU A 710 17.55 6.85 11.15
C LEU A 710 18.00 8.24 10.68
N PRO A 711 19.19 8.75 11.08
CA PRO A 711 19.70 10.03 10.54
C PRO A 711 19.87 10.02 9.02
N HIS A 712 20.25 8.91 8.43
CA HIS A 712 20.50 8.79 7.00
C HIS A 712 19.39 8.06 6.24
N ALA A 713 18.31 7.69 6.92
CA ALA A 713 17.16 7.05 6.27
C ALA A 713 16.57 7.97 5.20
N ARG A 714 16.59 7.51 3.95
CA ARG A 714 15.97 8.20 2.82
C ARG A 714 14.46 8.30 3.03
N SER A 715 13.79 7.17 3.17
CA SER A 715 12.35 7.08 3.39
C SER A 715 12.01 6.98 4.88
N ASP A 716 11.08 7.83 5.33
CA ASP A 716 10.52 7.78 6.67
C ASP A 716 9.22 6.94 6.75
N CYS A 717 8.80 6.34 5.63
CA CYS A 717 7.64 5.45 5.56
C CYS A 717 7.97 4.26 4.66
N HIS A 718 8.16 3.09 5.26
CA HIS A 718 8.50 1.86 4.54
C HIS A 718 7.79 0.66 5.19
N ALA A 719 6.95 0.01 4.41
CA ALA A 719 5.97 -0.91 4.96
C ALA A 719 6.55 -2.18 5.60
N TRP A 720 7.74 -2.61 5.21
CA TRP A 720 8.39 -3.74 5.88
C TRP A 720 8.68 -3.48 7.38
N GLY A 721 8.76 -2.20 7.80
CA GLY A 721 8.87 -1.83 9.21
C GLY A 721 7.60 -2.09 10.03
N ALA A 722 6.46 -2.38 9.39
CA ALA A 722 5.19 -2.64 10.08
C ALA A 722 5.05 -4.08 10.62
N SER A 723 6.11 -4.87 10.62
CA SER A 723 6.11 -6.24 11.15
C SER A 723 5.56 -6.39 12.57
N PRO A 724 5.69 -5.44 13.53
CA PRO A 724 5.06 -5.55 14.84
C PRO A 724 3.53 -5.69 14.80
N ASN A 725 2.87 -5.15 13.75
CA ASN A 725 1.42 -5.31 13.54
C ASN A 725 1.00 -6.75 13.18
N VAL A 726 1.95 -7.62 12.91
CA VAL A 726 1.75 -9.08 12.84
C VAL A 726 2.15 -9.71 14.17
N GLU A 727 3.33 -9.38 14.69
CA GLU A 727 3.94 -10.10 15.80
C GLU A 727 3.22 -9.88 17.14
N PHE A 728 2.60 -8.74 17.37
CA PHE A 728 1.78 -8.57 18.57
C PHE A 728 0.60 -9.55 18.61
N TYR A 729 0.04 -9.91 17.48
CA TYR A 729 -1.03 -10.92 17.38
C TYR A 729 -0.47 -12.33 17.31
N ARG A 730 0.56 -12.56 16.50
CA ARG A 730 1.13 -13.89 16.29
C ARG A 730 1.96 -14.35 17.48
N THR A 731 2.82 -13.49 17.99
CA THR A 731 3.76 -13.80 19.08
C THR A 731 3.15 -13.52 20.45
N VAL A 732 2.73 -12.26 20.73
CA VAL A 732 2.26 -11.91 22.08
C VAL A 732 0.92 -12.55 22.39
N LEU A 733 -0.08 -12.40 21.52
CA LEU A 733 -1.37 -13.09 21.69
C LEU A 733 -1.32 -14.57 21.32
N GLY A 734 -0.31 -14.98 20.58
CA GLY A 734 -0.06 -16.37 20.20
C GLY A 734 -0.96 -16.91 19.08
N ILE A 735 -1.65 -16.04 18.34
CA ILE A 735 -2.64 -16.45 17.32
C ILE A 735 -1.93 -16.74 16.00
N ASP A 736 -1.87 -18.00 15.59
CA ASP A 736 -1.21 -18.41 14.35
C ASP A 736 -1.99 -19.49 13.59
N SER A 737 -1.77 -19.57 12.28
CA SER A 737 -2.33 -20.63 11.45
C SER A 737 -1.60 -21.95 11.72
N TYR A 738 -2.38 -23.01 11.96
CA TYR A 738 -1.85 -24.35 12.21
C TYR A 738 -2.14 -25.34 11.06
N ALA A 739 -2.92 -24.88 10.08
CA ALA A 739 -3.20 -25.65 8.87
C ALA A 739 -3.65 -24.74 7.73
N PRO A 740 -3.45 -25.14 6.47
CA PRO A 740 -3.84 -24.35 5.30
C PRO A 740 -5.27 -23.80 5.37
N GLY A 741 -5.45 -22.60 4.81
CA GLY A 741 -6.73 -21.90 4.83
C GLY A 741 -7.11 -21.34 6.20
N PHE A 742 -6.15 -21.30 7.14
CA PHE A 742 -6.39 -20.99 8.56
C PHE A 742 -7.46 -21.90 9.17
N SER A 743 -7.59 -23.12 8.63
CA SER A 743 -8.63 -24.07 9.01
C SER A 743 -8.45 -24.63 10.42
N LYS A 744 -7.23 -24.59 10.94
CA LYS A 744 -6.89 -24.87 12.36
C LYS A 744 -6.06 -23.74 12.93
N ILE A 745 -6.28 -23.43 14.20
CA ILE A 745 -5.68 -22.30 14.89
C ILE A 745 -4.75 -22.83 16.00
N ARG A 746 -3.52 -22.34 16.05
CA ARG A 746 -2.61 -22.52 17.20
C ARG A 746 -2.64 -21.24 18.02
N ILE A 747 -2.83 -21.40 19.32
CA ILE A 747 -2.71 -20.32 20.31
C ILE A 747 -1.53 -20.67 21.21
N GLU A 748 -0.45 -19.89 21.10
CA GLU A 748 0.77 -20.06 21.90
C GLU A 748 1.29 -18.69 22.32
N PRO A 749 0.72 -18.08 23.39
CA PRO A 749 1.07 -16.74 23.78
C PRO A 749 2.45 -16.65 24.45
N HIS A 750 3.16 -15.57 24.10
CA HIS A 750 4.42 -15.16 24.73
C HIS A 750 4.22 -13.80 25.41
N LEU A 751 3.77 -13.84 26.66
CA LEU A 751 3.29 -12.67 27.37
C LEU A 751 4.41 -11.82 27.99
N GLY A 752 5.60 -12.38 28.20
CA GLY A 752 6.70 -11.68 28.87
C GLY A 752 6.26 -11.15 30.25
N ALA A 753 6.42 -9.84 30.44
CA ALA A 753 6.02 -9.14 31.65
C ALA A 753 4.55 -8.72 31.71
N LEU A 754 3.76 -8.88 30.64
CA LEU A 754 2.35 -8.49 30.59
C LEU A 754 1.51 -9.35 31.54
N THR A 755 0.60 -8.71 32.25
CA THR A 755 -0.31 -9.38 33.20
C THR A 755 -1.78 -9.28 32.81
N ASN A 756 -2.11 -8.36 31.91
CA ASN A 756 -3.45 -8.18 31.35
C ASN A 756 -3.32 -7.80 29.88
N VAL A 757 -3.61 -8.76 29.02
CA VAL A 757 -3.58 -8.54 27.56
C VAL A 757 -4.72 -9.28 26.89
N SER A 758 -5.31 -8.65 25.89
CA SER A 758 -6.37 -9.23 25.07
C SER A 758 -6.34 -8.68 23.67
N GLY A 759 -6.90 -9.42 22.74
CA GLY A 759 -7.04 -8.94 21.38
C GLY A 759 -7.97 -9.79 20.53
N GLU A 760 -8.31 -9.23 19.39
CA GLU A 760 -9.13 -9.86 18.34
C GLU A 760 -8.41 -9.67 17.01
N MET A 761 -8.40 -10.68 16.17
CA MET A 761 -7.96 -10.56 14.78
C MET A 761 -9.00 -11.15 13.82
N PRO A 762 -9.10 -10.60 12.60
CA PRO A 762 -9.98 -11.15 11.58
C PRO A 762 -9.52 -12.55 11.14
N HIS A 763 -10.50 -13.38 10.82
CA HIS A 763 -10.30 -14.75 10.31
C HIS A 763 -11.25 -14.95 9.13
N PRO A 764 -10.93 -15.79 8.11
CA PRO A 764 -11.83 -16.01 6.98
C PRO A 764 -13.28 -16.40 7.37
N ASN A 765 -13.45 -17.11 8.49
CA ASN A 765 -14.75 -17.52 9.02
C ASN A 765 -15.25 -16.65 10.19
N GLY A 766 -14.77 -15.39 10.33
CA GLY A 766 -15.17 -14.50 11.41
C GLY A 766 -14.00 -13.83 12.11
N LYS A 767 -13.79 -14.09 13.41
CA LYS A 767 -12.68 -13.54 14.18
C LYS A 767 -12.16 -14.53 15.22
N VAL A 768 -10.87 -14.43 15.55
CA VAL A 768 -10.27 -15.09 16.73
C VAL A 768 -10.11 -14.05 17.81
N ALA A 769 -10.54 -14.35 19.04
CA ALA A 769 -10.36 -13.46 20.18
C ALA A 769 -9.67 -14.21 21.35
N VAL A 770 -8.75 -13.53 22.02
CA VAL A 770 -8.03 -14.07 23.17
C VAL A 770 -7.95 -13.05 24.30
N SER A 771 -7.94 -13.54 25.54
CA SER A 771 -7.76 -12.70 26.74
C SER A 771 -6.98 -13.47 27.80
N TYR A 772 -5.95 -12.84 28.32
CA TYR A 772 -5.08 -13.38 29.37
C TYR A 772 -5.05 -12.39 30.53
N LYS A 773 -5.49 -12.81 31.73
CA LYS A 773 -5.54 -11.96 32.92
C LYS A 773 -4.94 -12.71 34.11
N LYS A 774 -3.90 -12.13 34.73
CA LYS A 774 -3.26 -12.68 35.94
C LYS A 774 -3.89 -12.06 37.18
N ARG A 775 -4.38 -12.90 38.11
CA ARG A 775 -4.94 -12.47 39.40
C ARG A 775 -4.45 -13.39 40.49
N GLY A 776 -3.86 -12.84 41.54
CA GLY A 776 -3.39 -13.64 42.66
C GLY A 776 -2.44 -14.78 42.29
N GLY A 777 -1.61 -14.59 41.24
CA GLY A 777 -0.67 -15.61 40.74
C GLY A 777 -1.27 -16.60 39.72
N ALA A 778 -2.59 -16.69 39.62
CA ALA A 778 -3.28 -17.54 38.64
C ALA A 778 -3.64 -16.78 37.37
N TRP A 779 -3.65 -17.48 36.26
CA TRP A 779 -4.10 -16.95 34.96
C TRP A 779 -5.54 -17.36 34.69
N LYS A 780 -6.35 -16.41 34.25
CA LYS A 780 -7.64 -16.66 33.60
C LYS A 780 -7.45 -16.44 32.10
N ILE A 781 -7.72 -17.48 31.31
CA ILE A 781 -7.55 -17.46 29.85
C ILE A 781 -8.94 -17.66 29.21
N SER A 782 -9.32 -16.80 28.29
CA SER A 782 -10.52 -16.96 27.43
C SER A 782 -10.07 -16.91 25.98
N ILE A 783 -10.48 -17.89 25.18
CA ILE A 783 -10.20 -18.01 23.75
C ILE A 783 -11.50 -18.27 23.03
N THR A 784 -11.84 -17.41 22.06
CA THR A 784 -13.01 -17.60 21.20
C THR A 784 -12.55 -17.87 19.78
N LEU A 785 -12.92 -19.02 19.24
CA LEU A 785 -12.68 -19.40 17.85
C LEU A 785 -13.94 -19.21 17.01
N PRO A 786 -13.80 -18.87 15.69
CA PRO A 786 -14.92 -18.83 14.77
C PRO A 786 -15.66 -20.16 14.66
N GLU A 787 -16.91 -20.13 14.20
CA GLU A 787 -17.65 -21.36 13.85
C GLU A 787 -16.86 -22.20 12.83
N ILE A 788 -17.07 -23.52 12.87
CA ILE A 788 -16.43 -24.53 11.99
C ILE A 788 -14.89 -24.56 12.05
N THR A 789 -14.27 -23.92 13.05
CA THR A 789 -12.82 -23.99 13.28
C THR A 789 -12.48 -24.82 14.52
N SER A 790 -11.29 -25.36 14.57
CA SER A 790 -10.70 -26.01 15.72
C SER A 790 -9.26 -25.56 15.92
N GLY A 791 -8.67 -25.88 17.04
CA GLY A 791 -7.30 -25.48 17.29
C GLY A 791 -6.68 -26.16 18.50
N ILE A 792 -5.54 -25.62 18.91
CA ILE A 792 -4.83 -26.00 20.13
C ILE A 792 -4.38 -24.76 20.88
N LEU A 793 -4.43 -24.82 22.20
CA LEU A 793 -3.71 -23.91 23.09
C LEU A 793 -2.45 -24.60 23.58
N VAL A 794 -1.30 -23.97 23.34
CA VAL A 794 -0.03 -24.35 23.96
C VAL A 794 0.23 -23.42 25.12
N TRP A 795 0.16 -23.91 26.35
CA TRP A 795 0.31 -23.11 27.55
C TRP A 795 1.26 -23.77 28.53
N LYS A 796 2.40 -23.13 28.81
CA LYS A 796 3.44 -23.63 29.71
C LYS A 796 3.87 -25.06 29.38
N GLY A 797 4.11 -25.33 28.08
CA GLY A 797 4.55 -26.65 27.59
C GLY A 797 3.47 -27.74 27.52
N LYS A 798 2.21 -27.43 27.89
CA LYS A 798 1.07 -28.33 27.76
C LYS A 798 0.17 -27.92 26.61
N THR A 799 -0.39 -28.93 25.93
CA THR A 799 -1.31 -28.71 24.80
C THR A 799 -2.73 -29.03 25.20
N TYR A 800 -3.66 -28.13 24.91
CA TYR A 800 -5.09 -28.31 25.17
C TYR A 800 -5.86 -28.13 23.84
N PRO A 801 -6.82 -29.03 23.56
CA PRO A 801 -7.65 -28.88 22.36
C PRO A 801 -8.60 -27.70 22.50
N LEU A 802 -8.80 -26.94 21.39
CA LEU A 802 -9.76 -25.87 21.28
C LEU A 802 -10.85 -26.25 20.28
N LYS A 803 -12.07 -25.90 20.57
CA LYS A 803 -13.25 -26.04 19.70
C LYS A 803 -13.86 -24.69 19.38
N ALA A 804 -14.70 -24.65 18.36
CA ALA A 804 -15.46 -23.45 17.97
C ALA A 804 -16.21 -22.87 19.17
N GLY A 805 -16.33 -21.54 19.20
CA GLY A 805 -16.91 -20.80 20.32
C GLY A 805 -15.92 -20.54 21.46
N GLU A 806 -16.41 -20.29 22.65
CA GLU A 806 -15.62 -19.92 23.82
C GLU A 806 -14.98 -21.13 24.49
N ASN A 807 -13.71 -21.01 24.83
CA ASN A 807 -12.88 -21.94 25.59
C ASN A 807 -12.28 -21.18 26.78
N LEU A 808 -12.43 -21.73 28.00
CA LEU A 808 -11.99 -21.10 29.25
C LEU A 808 -10.96 -22.00 29.98
N PHE A 809 -9.88 -21.38 30.50
CA PHE A 809 -8.81 -22.07 31.23
C PHE A 809 -8.35 -21.30 32.44
#